data_f88adfb7e759ed3dd85bc791eb75aeaa
#
_entry.id   f88adfb7e759ed3dd85bc791eb75aeaa
#
_cell.length_a   1.000
_cell.length_b   1.000
_cell.length_c   1.000
_cell.angle_alpha   90.00
_cell.angle_beta   90.00
_cell.angle_gamma   90.00
#
_symmetry.space_group_name_H-M   'P 1'
#
loop_
_entity.id
_entity.type
_entity.pdbx_description
1 polymer ?
#
loop_
_entity_poly.entity_id
_entity_poly.type
_entity_poly.pdbx_seq_one_letter_code
_entity_poly.pdbx_strand_id
1 'polypeptide(L)'
;MKHLRRVFIAAALATTSLAMAQNTQVKDSTEAEKLEEVLVKAVRVDAKSPITHTNLSKKEIAKRNLGQDIPMLLNFLPSVVTTSDAGAGIGYTGLRIRGVSSQSTNVTINGIPYSDAESLGTFWVNLGDFASSVENLQVQRGVGTSTNGSGAFGASINILTDGFSREASGEISNSFGSFNSRKHTVKFSTGLMGADAERSRGIEIAGRLSNIESYGYVDRASTSLKSYFLQGSYVTDNTLIKAVTFGGNNVTYQSWFGIDAETLRENRTFNPAGQFTDENGNTQFYDNEVDDYRQDHYQLHWNERYNNNWSTNVGLNYTYGRGFFEQFREDDDFATYGFDELTVNGQTVNTTDLVRRRWLDNDYYVINANANYKNNEIDLIFGTSISHYDGDHFGEVIWARFASQSNIRDRYYEGNGKKNDFSVFSKATYKLNDRFQLYGDLQLRNVNYETSGINSNLTEFLVDENFTFFNPKAGVTYKYNDNNDLYFSYARANREPNRDDFESDPNVQPEQLNDFELGWRHKNGNFTFNANTYVMLYNEQLVLSGEINDVGAPIRTNSGESYRLGIELEAIIPVSSKFTIQPNLAVSSNRNVETIRSFDGGLQNLGSTDIAFSPNVVAANAFVYQPVKNLQISLLSKFVGEQFMSNTEADASKLDSYFLNDLNLIYTVKSKSIFDSVVFTGLVNNIFDQKFVSNGYYFTFDDDFSNPGTISTVEGAGFYPQAGINFLVGVTLNF
;
A
#
# COMPACT_ATOMS: atom_id res chain seq x y z
N MET A 1 -11.76 -8.13 38.40
CA MET A 1 -12.83 -8.97 37.80
C MET A 1 -14.26 -8.53 38.13
N LYS A 2 -14.58 -7.93 39.27
CA LYS A 2 -15.97 -7.45 39.54
C LYS A 2 -16.36 -6.14 38.82
N HIS A 3 -15.44 -5.29 38.45
CA HIS A 3 -15.72 -4.04 37.72
C HIS A 3 -15.90 -4.25 36.21
N LEU A 4 -15.21 -5.21 35.59
CA LEU A 4 -15.38 -5.53 34.18
C LEU A 4 -16.78 -6.12 33.86
N ARG A 5 -17.35 -6.91 34.80
CA ARG A 5 -18.70 -7.47 34.64
C ARG A 5 -19.81 -6.40 34.66
N ARG A 6 -19.59 -5.27 35.36
CA ARG A 6 -20.59 -4.18 35.42
C ARG A 6 -20.58 -3.32 34.14
N VAL A 7 -19.44 -3.19 33.48
CA VAL A 7 -19.34 -2.44 32.22
C VAL A 7 -19.99 -3.23 31.07
N PHE A 8 -19.82 -4.55 31.04
CA PHE A 8 -20.49 -5.40 30.03
C PHE A 8 -22.01 -5.47 30.19
N ILE A 9 -22.51 -5.45 31.43
CA ILE A 9 -23.96 -5.45 31.72
C ILE A 9 -24.58 -4.08 31.41
N ALA A 10 -23.88 -2.97 31.61
CA ALA A 10 -24.34 -1.63 31.24
C ALA A 10 -24.36 -1.43 29.72
N ALA A 11 -23.42 -1.98 28.96
CA ALA A 11 -23.42 -1.96 27.51
C ALA A 11 -24.55 -2.84 26.90
N ALA A 12 -24.86 -4.00 27.53
CA ALA A 12 -25.95 -4.88 27.08
C ALA A 12 -27.34 -4.33 27.43
N LEU A 13 -27.47 -3.50 28.47
CA LEU A 13 -28.76 -2.88 28.84
C LEU A 13 -29.05 -1.59 28.06
N ALA A 14 -28.03 -0.92 27.52
CA ALA A 14 -28.22 0.24 26.64
C ALA A 14 -28.71 -0.16 25.23
N THR A 15 -28.48 -1.40 24.81
CA THR A 15 -28.90 -1.90 23.48
C THR A 15 -30.34 -2.39 23.44
N THR A 16 -30.99 -2.65 24.58
CA THR A 16 -32.36 -3.15 24.61
C THR A 16 -33.46 -2.07 24.52
N SER A 17 -33.10 -0.80 24.63
CA SER A 17 -34.08 0.32 24.53
C SER A 17 -34.19 0.95 23.14
N LEU A 18 -33.43 0.47 22.13
CA LEU A 18 -33.42 1.01 20.75
C LEU A 18 -34.16 0.13 19.72
N ALA A 19 -34.73 -1.00 20.13
CA ALA A 19 -35.37 -1.97 19.23
C ALA A 19 -36.86 -1.71 18.92
N MET A 20 -37.36 -0.49 19.09
CA MET A 20 -38.71 -0.08 18.70
C MET A 20 -38.64 1.10 17.71
N ALA A 21 -38.03 0.92 16.55
CA ALA A 21 -38.18 1.83 15.43
C ALA A 21 -38.91 1.11 14.29
N GLN A 22 -40.08 1.65 13.96
CA GLN A 22 -41.00 1.16 12.96
C GLN A 22 -40.42 1.14 11.56
N ASN A 23 -40.73 0.07 10.81
CA ASN A 23 -40.58 -0.02 9.35
C ASN A 23 -41.39 1.09 8.65
N THR A 24 -40.72 2.18 8.28
CA THR A 24 -41.24 3.13 7.29
C THR A 24 -40.39 3.01 6.04
N GLN A 25 -40.98 2.63 4.92
CA GLN A 25 -40.34 2.67 3.61
C GLN A 25 -39.92 4.12 3.32
N VAL A 26 -38.64 4.39 3.34
CA VAL A 26 -38.05 5.70 3.02
C VAL A 26 -38.08 5.89 1.51
N LYS A 27 -38.78 6.89 1.06
CA LYS A 27 -38.77 7.43 -0.30
C LYS A 27 -37.46 8.17 -0.55
N ASP A 28 -36.83 7.81 -1.63
CA ASP A 28 -35.76 8.49 -2.40
C ASP A 28 -35.13 9.74 -1.75
N SER A 29 -33.93 9.56 -1.20
CA SER A 29 -33.17 10.64 -0.57
C SER A 29 -31.93 11.01 -1.37
N THR A 30 -32.14 11.54 -2.54
CA THR A 30 -31.12 11.96 -3.51
C THR A 30 -30.16 13.06 -3.02
N GLU A 31 -30.47 13.76 -1.93
CA GLU A 31 -29.72 14.98 -1.51
C GLU A 31 -28.47 14.65 -0.66
N ALA A 32 -28.56 13.79 0.31
CA ALA A 32 -27.42 13.42 1.16
C ALA A 32 -26.38 12.56 0.42
N GLU A 33 -26.84 11.68 -0.49
CA GLU A 33 -25.96 10.91 -1.39
C GLU A 33 -25.15 11.84 -2.31
N LYS A 34 -25.72 12.96 -2.72
CA LYS A 34 -25.03 13.98 -3.53
C LYS A 34 -23.87 14.67 -2.79
N LEU A 35 -23.89 14.75 -1.45
CA LEU A 35 -22.80 15.34 -0.67
C LEU A 35 -21.60 14.41 -0.53
N GLU A 36 -21.83 13.09 -0.37
CA GLU A 36 -20.74 12.11 -0.48
C GLU A 36 -20.14 12.09 -1.88
N GLU A 37 -20.98 12.28 -2.91
CA GLU A 37 -20.53 12.42 -4.30
C GLU A 37 -19.57 13.60 -4.50
N VAL A 38 -19.63 14.69 -3.71
CA VAL A 38 -18.66 15.79 -3.76
C VAL A 38 -17.27 15.32 -3.38
N LEU A 39 -17.13 14.57 -2.26
CA LEU A 39 -15.84 14.00 -1.86
C LEU A 39 -15.35 12.97 -2.89
N VAL A 40 -16.23 12.08 -3.34
CA VAL A 40 -15.89 11.06 -4.35
C VAL A 40 -15.35 11.70 -5.62
N LYS A 41 -16.00 12.76 -6.13
CA LYS A 41 -15.55 13.46 -7.34
C LYS A 41 -14.25 14.22 -7.16
N ALA A 42 -14.02 14.76 -5.96
CA ALA A 42 -12.79 15.49 -5.65
C ALA A 42 -11.54 14.61 -5.72
N VAL A 43 -11.67 13.28 -5.50
CA VAL A 43 -10.52 12.38 -5.34
C VAL A 43 -10.47 11.26 -6.38
N ARG A 44 -11.43 11.13 -7.29
CA ARG A 44 -11.55 10.00 -8.22
C ARG A 44 -11.79 10.40 -9.65
N VAL A 45 -11.53 9.45 -10.54
CA VAL A 45 -11.96 9.53 -11.94
C VAL A 45 -13.31 8.83 -12.13
N ASP A 46 -14.14 9.40 -12.98
CA ASP A 46 -15.38 8.75 -13.40
C ASP A 46 -15.13 7.75 -14.53
N ALA A 47 -16.13 6.91 -14.80
CA ALA A 47 -16.03 5.87 -15.82
C ALA A 47 -15.82 6.38 -17.26
N LYS A 48 -16.02 7.68 -17.52
CA LYS A 48 -15.86 8.31 -18.84
C LYS A 48 -14.51 9.00 -19.00
N SER A 49 -13.77 9.20 -17.92
CA SER A 49 -12.43 9.80 -17.97
C SER A 49 -11.50 8.94 -18.83
N PRO A 50 -10.62 9.54 -19.64
CA PRO A 50 -9.67 8.80 -20.48
C PRO A 50 -8.48 8.29 -19.66
N ILE A 51 -8.75 7.62 -18.53
CA ILE A 51 -7.76 7.11 -17.56
C ILE A 51 -8.13 5.67 -17.23
N THR A 52 -7.13 4.81 -17.30
CA THR A 52 -7.28 3.39 -16.99
C THR A 52 -7.41 3.20 -15.49
N HIS A 53 -8.53 2.63 -15.03
CA HIS A 53 -8.77 2.38 -13.61
C HIS A 53 -9.66 1.18 -13.37
N THR A 54 -9.59 0.62 -12.17
CA THR A 54 -10.46 -0.44 -11.68
C THR A 54 -10.98 -0.04 -10.30
N ASN A 55 -12.29 -0.21 -10.07
CA ASN A 55 -12.95 0.04 -8.79
C ASN A 55 -13.25 -1.27 -8.07
N LEU A 56 -13.01 -1.32 -6.75
CA LEU A 56 -13.48 -2.38 -5.87
C LEU A 56 -14.45 -1.78 -4.84
N SER A 57 -15.65 -2.30 -4.81
CA SER A 57 -16.66 -1.93 -3.82
C SER A 57 -16.41 -2.63 -2.48
N LYS A 58 -16.93 -2.07 -1.40
CA LYS A 58 -16.98 -2.69 -0.06
C LYS A 58 -17.42 -4.16 -0.10
N LYS A 59 -18.44 -4.45 -0.90
CA LYS A 59 -18.97 -5.81 -1.10
C LYS A 59 -17.94 -6.78 -1.68
N GLU A 60 -17.12 -6.34 -2.63
CA GLU A 60 -16.08 -7.16 -3.26
C GLU A 60 -14.91 -7.35 -2.32
N ILE A 61 -14.49 -6.31 -1.60
CA ILE A 61 -13.46 -6.37 -0.58
C ILE A 61 -13.86 -7.36 0.54
N ALA A 62 -15.08 -7.25 1.06
CA ALA A 62 -15.57 -8.09 2.15
C ALA A 62 -15.61 -9.60 1.82
N LYS A 63 -15.67 -9.97 0.54
CA LYS A 63 -15.68 -11.39 0.11
C LYS A 63 -14.42 -12.16 0.49
N ARG A 64 -13.28 -11.46 0.70
CA ARG A 64 -11.98 -12.06 0.98
C ARG A 64 -11.27 -11.45 2.18
N ASN A 65 -11.85 -10.44 2.84
CA ASN A 65 -11.24 -9.78 3.99
C ASN A 65 -11.34 -10.64 5.26
N LEU A 66 -10.41 -11.58 5.40
CA LEU A 66 -10.29 -12.48 6.55
C LEU A 66 -9.08 -12.16 7.46
N GLY A 67 -8.42 -10.99 7.24
CA GLY A 67 -7.27 -10.50 8.02
C GLY A 67 -6.03 -10.25 7.18
N GLN A 68 -6.08 -10.58 5.88
CA GLN A 68 -4.98 -10.23 4.97
C GLN A 68 -4.91 -8.72 4.75
N ASP A 69 -3.71 -8.24 4.47
CA ASP A 69 -3.47 -6.85 4.16
C ASP A 69 -4.08 -6.43 2.81
N ILE A 70 -4.28 -5.14 2.62
CA ILE A 70 -4.90 -4.59 1.40
C ILE A 70 -4.23 -5.08 0.10
N PRO A 71 -2.89 -5.14 -0.05
CA PRO A 71 -2.25 -5.69 -1.25
C PRO A 71 -2.80 -7.04 -1.67
N MET A 72 -2.98 -7.97 -0.73
CA MET A 72 -3.46 -9.33 -1.01
C MET A 72 -4.89 -9.33 -1.56
N LEU A 73 -5.73 -8.36 -1.16
CA LEU A 73 -7.08 -8.20 -1.68
C LEU A 73 -7.09 -7.70 -3.14
N LEU A 74 -6.00 -7.04 -3.56
CA LEU A 74 -5.80 -6.49 -4.91
C LEU A 74 -5.12 -7.47 -5.89
N ASN A 75 -4.61 -8.62 -5.42
CA ASN A 75 -3.79 -9.55 -6.20
C ASN A 75 -4.39 -9.99 -7.55
N PHE A 76 -5.72 -10.07 -7.64
CA PHE A 76 -6.41 -10.53 -8.86
C PHE A 76 -6.78 -9.38 -9.83
N LEU A 77 -6.36 -8.14 -9.55
CA LEU A 77 -6.52 -7.03 -10.49
C LEU A 77 -5.51 -7.11 -11.65
N PRO A 78 -5.82 -6.47 -12.81
CA PRO A 78 -4.90 -6.44 -13.94
C PRO A 78 -3.54 -5.84 -13.57
N SER A 79 -2.45 -6.44 -14.04
CA SER A 79 -1.07 -5.98 -13.88
C SER A 79 -0.58 -5.85 -12.44
N VAL A 80 -1.29 -6.41 -11.45
CA VAL A 80 -0.90 -6.38 -10.03
C VAL A 80 -0.11 -7.64 -9.69
N VAL A 81 1.03 -7.48 -9.04
CA VAL A 81 1.82 -8.56 -8.40
C VAL A 81 1.98 -8.20 -6.93
N THR A 82 1.70 -9.14 -6.03
CA THR A 82 1.75 -8.93 -4.58
C THR A 82 2.88 -9.73 -3.94
N THR A 83 3.39 -9.23 -2.83
CA THR A 83 4.49 -9.83 -2.07
C THR A 83 4.12 -9.90 -0.58
N SER A 84 4.75 -10.84 0.14
CA SER A 84 4.63 -10.97 1.60
C SER A 84 5.93 -11.50 2.16
N ASP A 85 6.56 -10.76 3.08
CA ASP A 85 7.84 -11.15 3.66
C ASP A 85 7.68 -12.31 4.63
N ALA A 86 6.61 -12.28 5.44
CA ALA A 86 6.22 -13.41 6.31
C ALA A 86 5.61 -14.59 5.54
N GLY A 87 5.42 -14.49 4.21
CA GLY A 87 4.94 -15.52 3.31
C GLY A 87 3.46 -15.90 3.41
N ALA A 88 2.67 -15.25 4.29
CA ALA A 88 1.27 -15.60 4.57
C ALA A 88 0.26 -14.48 4.27
N GLY A 89 0.70 -13.32 3.76
CA GLY A 89 -0.15 -12.18 3.38
C GLY A 89 -0.67 -11.35 4.54
N ILE A 90 -0.06 -11.43 5.71
CA ILE A 90 -0.33 -10.63 6.91
C ILE A 90 1.00 -10.08 7.43
N GLY A 91 1.06 -8.79 7.77
CA GLY A 91 2.26 -8.11 8.24
C GLY A 91 2.91 -7.28 7.15
N TYR A 92 4.19 -7.53 6.85
CA TYR A 92 4.86 -6.84 5.74
C TYR A 92 4.43 -7.42 4.40
N THR A 93 3.63 -6.65 3.68
CA THR A 93 3.15 -6.97 2.34
C THR A 93 3.38 -5.81 1.40
N GLY A 94 3.51 -6.10 0.12
CA GLY A 94 3.71 -5.12 -0.92
C GLY A 94 2.94 -5.44 -2.19
N LEU A 95 2.92 -4.49 -3.11
CA LEU A 95 2.39 -4.70 -4.45
C LEU A 95 3.14 -3.86 -5.48
N ARG A 96 3.12 -4.34 -6.72
CA ARG A 96 3.60 -3.65 -7.91
C ARG A 96 2.49 -3.62 -8.95
N ILE A 97 2.34 -2.51 -9.65
CA ILE A 97 1.35 -2.31 -10.71
C ILE A 97 2.08 -1.99 -12.00
N ARG A 98 1.95 -2.81 -13.06
CA ARG A 98 2.76 -2.70 -14.30
C ARG A 98 4.29 -2.78 -14.01
N GLY A 99 4.70 -3.49 -12.95
CA GLY A 99 6.09 -3.53 -12.50
C GLY A 99 6.60 -2.26 -11.81
N VAL A 100 5.75 -1.25 -11.63
CA VAL A 100 6.08 -0.01 -10.91
C VAL A 100 6.20 -0.30 -9.42
N SER A 101 7.24 0.22 -8.77
CA SER A 101 7.56 -0.01 -7.36
C SER A 101 6.54 0.62 -6.40
N SER A 102 6.58 0.21 -5.14
CA SER A 102 5.76 0.81 -4.08
C SER A 102 6.04 2.31 -3.90
N GLN A 103 7.31 2.73 -4.04
CA GLN A 103 7.71 4.14 -3.96
C GLN A 103 7.13 4.98 -5.12
N SER A 104 6.82 4.36 -6.26
CA SER A 104 6.23 5.01 -7.44
C SER A 104 4.71 4.83 -7.51
N THR A 105 4.10 4.21 -6.49
CA THR A 105 2.66 4.01 -6.36
C THR A 105 2.12 4.91 -5.26
N ASN A 106 1.35 5.92 -5.64
CA ASN A 106 0.76 6.85 -4.69
C ASN A 106 -0.50 6.25 -4.03
N VAL A 107 -0.64 6.41 -2.72
CA VAL A 107 -1.81 5.97 -1.96
C VAL A 107 -2.46 7.15 -1.26
N THR A 108 -3.79 7.28 -1.40
CA THR A 108 -4.56 8.30 -0.69
C THR A 108 -5.71 7.68 0.10
N ILE A 109 -6.02 8.27 1.26
CA ILE A 109 -7.20 7.95 2.06
C ILE A 109 -8.05 9.20 2.16
N ASN A 110 -9.28 9.15 1.61
CA ASN A 110 -10.20 10.29 1.50
C ASN A 110 -9.58 11.50 0.76
N GLY A 111 -8.65 11.24 -0.19
CA GLY A 111 -7.92 12.27 -0.93
C GLY A 111 -6.70 12.86 -0.19
N ILE A 112 -6.44 12.44 1.03
CA ILE A 112 -5.23 12.80 1.78
C ILE A 112 -4.12 11.82 1.40
N PRO A 113 -2.90 12.26 1.05
CA PRO A 113 -1.74 11.40 0.85
C PRO A 113 -1.47 10.52 2.07
N TYR A 114 -1.29 9.23 1.85
CA TYR A 114 -1.00 8.26 2.90
C TYR A 114 0.41 7.68 2.76
N SER A 115 0.95 7.57 1.54
CA SER A 115 2.35 7.19 1.35
C SER A 115 3.25 8.07 2.20
N ASP A 116 4.26 7.47 2.81
CA ASP A 116 5.23 8.19 3.63
C ASP A 116 5.88 9.32 2.83
N ALA A 117 6.01 10.50 3.43
CA ALA A 117 6.44 11.68 2.72
C ALA A 117 7.93 11.67 2.37
N GLU A 118 8.76 10.99 3.16
CA GLU A 118 10.21 10.96 3.01
C GLU A 118 10.67 9.73 2.21
N SER A 119 10.24 8.53 2.57
CA SER A 119 10.57 7.29 1.85
C SER A 119 9.79 7.09 0.54
N LEU A 120 8.66 7.82 0.37
CA LEU A 120 7.68 7.70 -0.72
C LEU A 120 6.96 6.34 -0.77
N GLY A 121 7.27 5.44 0.13
CA GLY A 121 6.68 4.10 0.22
C GLY A 121 5.34 4.08 0.96
N THR A 122 4.65 2.95 0.86
CA THR A 122 3.44 2.68 1.63
C THR A 122 3.64 1.44 2.47
N PHE A 123 3.63 1.60 3.80
CA PHE A 123 3.73 0.51 4.76
C PHE A 123 2.33 0.00 5.10
N TRP A 124 1.89 -1.03 4.38
CA TRP A 124 0.53 -1.57 4.50
C TRP A 124 0.26 -2.21 5.86
N VAL A 125 1.29 -2.65 6.56
CA VAL A 125 1.24 -3.17 7.93
C VAL A 125 0.62 -2.16 8.90
N ASN A 126 0.78 -0.85 8.66
CA ASN A 126 0.21 0.23 9.47
C ASN A 126 -1.31 0.39 9.28
N LEU A 127 -1.91 -0.30 8.28
CA LEU A 127 -3.33 -0.32 7.97
C LEU A 127 -4.02 -1.63 8.40
N GLY A 128 -3.68 -2.15 9.58
CA GLY A 128 -4.26 -3.39 10.11
C GLY A 128 -5.79 -3.40 10.06
N ASP A 129 -6.39 -4.37 9.36
CA ASP A 129 -7.84 -4.49 9.10
C ASP A 129 -8.51 -3.21 8.54
N PHE A 130 -7.76 -2.31 7.94
CA PHE A 130 -8.35 -1.07 7.40
C PHE A 130 -9.39 -1.35 6.31
N ALA A 131 -9.23 -2.45 5.58
CA ALA A 131 -10.17 -2.94 4.58
C ALA A 131 -11.62 -3.09 5.11
N SER A 132 -11.81 -3.34 6.42
CA SER A 132 -13.12 -3.37 7.08
C SER A 132 -13.80 -2.00 7.21
N SER A 133 -13.06 -0.90 7.02
CA SER A 133 -13.56 0.49 7.05
C SER A 133 -13.53 1.16 5.68
N VAL A 134 -13.32 0.38 4.60
CA VAL A 134 -13.27 0.89 3.23
C VAL A 134 -14.62 0.73 2.55
N GLU A 135 -15.19 1.84 2.08
CA GLU A 135 -16.39 1.87 1.26
C GLU A 135 -16.08 1.49 -0.19
N ASN A 136 -14.95 1.99 -0.68
CA ASN A 136 -14.56 1.77 -2.07
C ASN A 136 -13.07 2.05 -2.24
N LEU A 137 -12.44 1.30 -3.12
CA LEU A 137 -11.05 1.45 -3.51
C LEU A 137 -10.96 1.59 -5.04
N GLN A 138 -10.20 2.57 -5.53
CA GLN A 138 -9.94 2.74 -6.95
C GLN A 138 -8.44 2.63 -7.21
N VAL A 139 -8.05 1.72 -8.09
CA VAL A 139 -6.69 1.60 -8.62
C VAL A 139 -6.65 2.27 -9.98
N GLN A 140 -5.85 3.33 -10.12
CA GLN A 140 -5.53 3.98 -11.38
C GLN A 140 -4.15 3.49 -11.83
N ARG A 141 -4.05 3.01 -13.06
CA ARG A 141 -2.80 2.54 -13.66
C ARG A 141 -2.22 3.62 -14.55
N GLY A 142 -0.89 3.79 -14.54
CA GLY A 142 -0.21 4.93 -15.16
C GLY A 142 -0.24 6.19 -14.28
N VAL A 143 0.03 7.35 -14.84
CA VAL A 143 0.17 8.62 -14.12
C VAL A 143 -1.09 9.02 -13.34
N GLY A 144 -2.28 8.71 -13.83
CA GLY A 144 -3.54 9.09 -13.19
C GLY A 144 -3.82 10.59 -13.23
N THR A 145 -4.68 11.10 -12.31
CA THR A 145 -5.10 12.51 -12.26
C THR A 145 -4.38 13.29 -11.16
N SER A 146 -4.35 14.63 -11.29
CA SER A 146 -3.80 15.52 -10.26
C SER A 146 -4.61 15.51 -8.95
N THR A 147 -5.87 15.05 -8.98
CA THR A 147 -6.69 14.85 -7.76
C THR A 147 -6.22 13.68 -6.88
N ASN A 148 -5.29 12.83 -7.36
CA ASN A 148 -4.65 11.81 -6.56
C ASN A 148 -3.62 12.37 -5.57
N GLY A 149 -3.39 13.68 -5.56
CA GLY A 149 -2.37 14.34 -4.76
C GLY A 149 -1.08 14.59 -5.53
N SER A 150 -0.09 15.13 -4.84
CA SER A 150 1.16 15.58 -5.42
C SER A 150 2.05 14.42 -5.90
N GLY A 151 2.01 13.27 -5.24
CA GLY A 151 2.89 12.12 -5.51
C GLY A 151 2.43 11.16 -6.61
N ALA A 152 1.37 11.46 -7.37
CA ALA A 152 0.90 10.58 -8.45
C ALA A 152 1.94 10.46 -9.57
N PHE A 153 2.50 9.26 -9.77
CA PHE A 153 3.57 9.00 -10.74
C PHE A 153 3.28 7.76 -11.61
N GLY A 154 3.58 6.55 -11.16
CA GLY A 154 3.42 5.34 -11.98
C GLY A 154 2.10 4.59 -11.79
N ALA A 155 1.48 4.73 -10.62
CA ALA A 155 0.15 4.23 -10.30
C ALA A 155 -0.44 4.99 -9.12
N SER A 156 -1.76 4.88 -8.89
CA SER A 156 -2.41 5.47 -7.73
C SER A 156 -3.50 4.57 -7.17
N ILE A 157 -3.56 4.46 -5.84
CA ILE A 157 -4.60 3.74 -5.09
C ILE A 157 -5.37 4.74 -4.24
N ASN A 158 -6.63 4.96 -4.57
CA ASN A 158 -7.49 5.90 -3.86
C ASN A 158 -8.49 5.12 -2.99
N ILE A 159 -8.34 5.25 -1.68
CA ILE A 159 -9.18 4.59 -0.67
C ILE A 159 -10.18 5.60 -0.14
N LEU A 160 -11.46 5.25 -0.20
CA LEU A 160 -12.52 5.98 0.51
C LEU A 160 -12.98 5.16 1.71
N THR A 161 -12.99 5.80 2.87
CA THR A 161 -13.54 5.20 4.08
C THR A 161 -15.06 5.19 4.04
N ASP A 162 -15.68 4.37 4.89
CA ASP A 162 -17.13 4.27 5.00
C ASP A 162 -17.82 5.63 4.98
N GLY A 163 -18.88 5.76 4.21
CA GLY A 163 -19.80 6.88 4.25
C GLY A 163 -20.59 6.93 5.56
N PHE A 164 -21.43 7.94 5.75
CA PHE A 164 -22.38 7.93 6.87
C PHE A 164 -23.51 6.94 6.62
N SER A 165 -24.01 6.30 7.68
CA SER A 165 -25.17 5.39 7.62
C SER A 165 -26.42 6.10 8.12
N ARG A 166 -27.58 5.82 7.49
CA ARG A 166 -28.89 6.31 7.97
C ARG A 166 -29.42 5.49 9.12
N GLU A 167 -29.15 4.19 9.08
CA GLU A 167 -29.65 3.23 10.04
C GLU A 167 -28.52 2.82 11.00
N ALA A 168 -28.90 2.57 12.24
CA ALA A 168 -27.98 1.98 13.20
C ALA A 168 -27.59 0.57 12.76
N SER A 169 -26.36 0.20 12.95
CA SER A 169 -25.86 -1.11 12.57
C SER A 169 -24.72 -1.55 13.48
N GLY A 170 -24.52 -2.86 13.56
CA GLY A 170 -23.41 -3.49 14.25
C GLY A 170 -22.87 -4.66 13.45
N GLU A 171 -21.57 -4.91 13.59
CA GLU A 171 -20.90 -6.05 12.97
C GLU A 171 -19.89 -6.65 13.95
N ILE A 172 -19.90 -7.96 14.07
CA ILE A 172 -18.85 -8.73 14.76
C ILE A 172 -18.30 -9.73 13.74
N SER A 173 -17.03 -9.58 13.39
CA SER A 173 -16.34 -10.44 12.44
C SER A 173 -15.17 -11.14 13.11
N ASN A 174 -15.11 -12.47 12.98
CA ASN A 174 -14.01 -13.28 13.47
C ASN A 174 -13.52 -14.20 12.37
N SER A 175 -12.20 -14.34 12.24
CA SER A 175 -11.59 -15.33 11.34
C SER A 175 -10.43 -16.05 12.01
N PHE A 176 -10.17 -17.27 11.52
CA PHE A 176 -9.10 -18.16 11.96
C PHE A 176 -8.50 -18.87 10.75
N GLY A 177 -7.23 -19.25 10.83
CA GLY A 177 -6.61 -19.98 9.73
C GLY A 177 -5.24 -20.54 10.02
N SER A 178 -4.56 -20.91 8.96
CA SER A 178 -3.18 -21.42 8.99
C SER A 178 -2.24 -20.42 9.67
N PHE A 179 -1.12 -20.92 10.19
CA PHE A 179 -0.09 -20.12 10.89
C PHE A 179 -0.64 -19.40 12.13
N ASN A 180 -1.61 -20.01 12.81
CA ASN A 180 -2.31 -19.41 13.96
C ASN A 180 -2.87 -18.00 13.65
N SER A 181 -3.18 -17.74 12.37
CA SER A 181 -3.75 -16.46 11.96
C SER A 181 -5.15 -16.30 12.52
N ARG A 182 -5.44 -15.14 13.10
CA ARG A 182 -6.74 -14.81 13.67
C ARG A 182 -7.01 -13.32 13.56
N LYS A 183 -8.28 -12.99 13.32
CA LYS A 183 -8.80 -11.63 13.26
C LYS A 183 -10.03 -11.54 14.14
N HIS A 184 -10.14 -10.47 14.91
CA HIS A 184 -11.30 -10.15 15.74
C HIS A 184 -11.65 -8.68 15.51
N THR A 185 -12.84 -8.42 14.97
CA THR A 185 -13.28 -7.07 14.61
C THR A 185 -14.69 -6.83 15.16
N VAL A 186 -14.86 -5.66 15.78
CA VAL A 186 -16.19 -5.14 16.18
C VAL A 186 -16.34 -3.78 15.51
N LYS A 187 -17.51 -3.59 14.86
CA LYS A 187 -17.86 -2.36 14.17
C LYS A 187 -19.28 -1.95 14.55
N PHE A 188 -19.53 -0.64 14.61
CA PHE A 188 -20.84 -0.08 14.90
C PHE A 188 -21.08 1.23 14.16
N SER A 189 -22.32 1.56 13.92
CA SER A 189 -22.82 2.88 13.54
C SER A 189 -24.09 3.18 14.32
N THR A 190 -24.25 4.42 14.75
CA THR A 190 -25.47 4.90 15.39
C THR A 190 -26.60 5.14 14.39
N GLY A 191 -26.26 5.16 13.09
CA GLY A 191 -27.10 5.80 12.09
C GLY A 191 -27.21 7.30 12.32
N LEU A 192 -27.94 7.99 11.45
CA LEU A 192 -28.22 9.42 11.62
C LEU A 192 -29.15 9.66 12.80
N MET A 193 -28.71 10.47 13.75
CA MET A 193 -29.44 10.91 14.93
C MET A 193 -29.81 12.38 14.78
N GLY A 194 -30.99 12.79 15.27
CA GLY A 194 -31.42 14.18 15.30
C GLY A 194 -32.89 14.35 14.91
N ALA A 195 -33.41 15.57 15.04
CA ALA A 195 -34.82 15.89 14.80
C ALA A 195 -35.28 15.67 13.34
N ASP A 196 -34.36 15.73 12.39
CA ASP A 196 -34.60 15.61 10.95
C ASP A 196 -33.92 14.39 10.32
N ALA A 197 -33.68 13.31 11.09
CA ALA A 197 -33.03 12.09 10.61
C ALA A 197 -33.78 11.46 9.42
N GLU A 198 -35.12 11.55 9.39
CA GLU A 198 -35.96 11.11 8.28
C GLU A 198 -35.64 11.86 6.97
N ARG A 199 -35.16 13.13 7.05
CA ARG A 199 -34.73 13.94 5.90
C ARG A 199 -33.25 13.78 5.59
N SER A 200 -32.59 12.78 6.20
CA SER A 200 -31.15 12.54 6.06
C SER A 200 -30.28 13.70 6.58
N ARG A 201 -30.75 14.41 7.62
CA ARG A 201 -30.00 15.44 8.35
C ARG A 201 -29.77 14.97 9.76
N GLY A 202 -28.59 15.19 10.29
CA GLY A 202 -28.28 14.79 11.67
C GLY A 202 -26.79 14.54 11.88
N ILE A 203 -26.52 13.79 12.93
CA ILE A 203 -25.17 13.39 13.34
C ILE A 203 -25.12 11.87 13.34
N GLU A 204 -24.05 11.32 12.82
CA GLU A 204 -23.72 9.90 12.95
C GLU A 204 -22.38 9.76 13.68
N ILE A 205 -22.26 8.69 14.48
CA ILE A 205 -21.00 8.23 15.05
C ILE A 205 -20.83 6.76 14.65
N ALA A 206 -19.70 6.44 14.03
CA ALA A 206 -19.35 5.07 13.67
C ALA A 206 -17.93 4.74 14.12
N GLY A 207 -17.69 3.46 14.41
CA GLY A 207 -16.37 3.04 14.86
C GLY A 207 -16.09 1.56 14.63
N ARG A 208 -14.79 1.22 14.65
CA ARG A 208 -14.26 -0.13 14.54
C ARG A 208 -13.07 -0.30 15.48
N LEU A 209 -13.02 -1.45 16.12
CA LEU A 209 -11.84 -1.96 16.82
C LEU A 209 -11.47 -3.31 16.22
N SER A 210 -10.19 -3.54 15.98
CA SER A 210 -9.70 -4.78 15.40
C SER A 210 -8.38 -5.24 16.02
N ASN A 211 -8.22 -6.56 16.09
CA ASN A 211 -6.98 -7.23 16.44
C ASN A 211 -6.72 -8.34 15.43
N ILE A 212 -5.54 -8.33 14.79
CA ILE A 212 -5.05 -9.38 13.91
C ILE A 212 -3.76 -9.94 14.50
N GLU A 213 -3.63 -11.25 14.50
CA GLU A 213 -2.41 -11.95 14.90
C GLU A 213 -2.12 -13.07 13.91
N SER A 214 -0.84 -13.29 13.62
CA SER A 214 -0.35 -14.40 12.78
C SER A 214 1.07 -14.76 13.20
N TYR A 215 1.46 -16.04 13.03
CA TYR A 215 2.86 -16.44 13.22
C TYR A 215 3.67 -16.43 11.91
N GLY A 216 2.99 -16.13 10.77
CA GLY A 216 3.60 -16.17 9.44
C GLY A 216 3.91 -17.60 8.96
N TYR A 217 4.27 -17.71 7.70
CA TYR A 217 4.77 -18.98 7.12
C TYR A 217 6.25 -19.18 7.41
N VAL A 218 7.02 -18.12 7.43
CA VAL A 218 8.44 -18.11 7.75
C VAL A 218 8.61 -18.20 9.28
N ASP A 219 9.63 -18.89 9.75
CA ASP A 219 9.90 -19.12 11.17
C ASP A 219 10.01 -17.78 11.92
N ARG A 220 9.40 -17.70 13.12
CA ARG A 220 9.37 -16.49 13.97
C ARG A 220 8.74 -15.22 13.35
N ALA A 221 8.21 -15.25 12.13
CA ALA A 221 7.60 -14.11 11.45
C ALA A 221 6.24 -13.71 12.07
N SER A 222 6.20 -13.55 13.39
CA SER A 222 4.98 -13.20 14.12
C SER A 222 4.56 -11.76 13.83
N THR A 223 3.24 -11.53 13.77
CA THR A 223 2.63 -10.24 13.51
C THR A 223 1.48 -10.03 14.49
N SER A 224 1.41 -8.85 15.13
CA SER A 224 0.32 -8.42 16.00
C SER A 224 -0.08 -7.00 15.63
N LEU A 225 -1.28 -6.85 15.04
CA LEU A 225 -1.82 -5.58 14.55
C LEU A 225 -3.07 -5.22 15.36
N LYS A 226 -2.97 -4.18 16.17
CA LYS A 226 -4.11 -3.62 16.93
C LYS A 226 -4.50 -2.30 16.30
N SER A 227 -5.73 -2.18 15.82
CA SER A 227 -6.16 -0.99 15.10
C SER A 227 -7.54 -0.50 15.54
N TYR A 228 -7.74 0.80 15.35
CA TYR A 228 -9.01 1.46 15.56
C TYR A 228 -9.39 2.35 14.38
N PHE A 229 -10.67 2.62 14.26
CA PHE A 229 -11.25 3.61 13.36
C PHE A 229 -12.44 4.25 14.06
N LEU A 230 -12.53 5.57 14.07
CA LEU A 230 -13.66 6.31 14.62
C LEU A 230 -14.02 7.45 13.66
N GLN A 231 -15.30 7.60 13.39
CA GLN A 231 -15.86 8.61 12.49
C GLN A 231 -17.03 9.31 13.17
N GLY A 232 -17.07 10.64 12.99
CA GLY A 232 -18.23 11.46 13.28
C GLY A 232 -18.64 12.23 12.02
N SER A 233 -19.92 12.16 11.64
CA SER A 233 -20.44 12.84 10.46
C SER A 233 -21.58 13.77 10.87
N TYR A 234 -21.53 15.05 10.43
CA TYR A 234 -22.62 16.01 10.52
C TYR A 234 -23.15 16.29 9.11
N VAL A 235 -24.44 16.03 8.91
CA VAL A 235 -25.08 16.05 7.59
C VAL A 235 -26.26 17.02 7.58
N THR A 236 -26.30 17.89 6.58
CA THR A 236 -27.44 18.74 6.23
C THR A 236 -27.78 18.56 4.75
N ASP A 237 -28.66 19.36 4.18
CA ASP A 237 -28.97 19.28 2.74
C ASP A 237 -27.77 19.68 1.86
N ASN A 238 -26.91 20.56 2.36
CA ASN A 238 -25.85 21.20 1.57
C ASN A 238 -24.45 20.97 2.15
N THR A 239 -24.37 20.57 3.42
CA THR A 239 -23.10 20.45 4.16
C THR A 239 -22.89 19.04 4.66
N LEU A 240 -21.69 18.49 4.43
CA LEU A 240 -21.19 17.29 5.10
C LEU A 240 -19.86 17.65 5.78
N ILE A 241 -19.83 17.57 7.11
CA ILE A 241 -18.59 17.62 7.88
C ILE A 241 -18.32 16.21 8.40
N LYS A 242 -17.14 15.68 8.09
CA LYS A 242 -16.72 14.32 8.47
C LYS A 242 -15.39 14.41 9.20
N ALA A 243 -15.37 14.07 10.49
CA ALA A 243 -14.17 13.91 11.28
C ALA A 243 -13.84 12.41 11.37
N VAL A 244 -12.60 12.04 11.06
CA VAL A 244 -12.13 10.66 11.07
C VAL A 244 -10.84 10.57 11.84
N THR A 245 -10.72 9.58 12.73
CA THR A 245 -9.42 9.21 13.31
C THR A 245 -9.26 7.70 13.19
N PHE A 246 -8.08 7.29 12.80
CA PHE A 246 -7.71 5.89 12.70
C PHE A 246 -6.22 5.71 12.95
N GLY A 247 -5.84 4.51 13.34
CA GLY A 247 -4.46 4.18 13.61
C GLY A 247 -4.33 2.84 14.31
N GLY A 248 -3.15 2.58 14.81
CA GLY A 248 -2.88 1.34 15.51
C GLY A 248 -1.44 1.22 15.99
N ASN A 249 -1.19 0.13 16.69
CA ASN A 249 0.15 -0.33 17.05
C ASN A 249 0.41 -1.67 16.35
N ASN A 250 1.53 -1.75 15.67
CA ASN A 250 1.95 -2.89 14.87
C ASN A 250 3.25 -3.41 15.46
N VAL A 251 3.28 -4.68 15.82
CA VAL A 251 4.50 -5.36 16.24
C VAL A 251 4.70 -6.56 15.33
N THR A 252 5.81 -6.56 14.62
CA THR A 252 6.19 -7.65 13.72
C THR A 252 7.59 -8.13 14.04
N TYR A 253 7.79 -9.44 14.13
CA TYR A 253 9.13 -10.00 14.14
C TYR A 253 9.74 -9.84 12.74
N GLN A 254 11.00 -9.44 12.67
CA GLN A 254 11.67 -9.17 11.38
C GLN A 254 11.77 -10.42 10.52
N SER A 255 11.32 -10.33 9.27
CA SER A 255 11.36 -11.43 8.29
C SER A 255 11.80 -10.97 6.90
N TRP A 256 12.43 -9.78 6.82
CA TRP A 256 12.82 -9.15 5.56
C TRP A 256 14.26 -9.44 5.11
N PHE A 257 14.98 -10.34 5.78
CA PHE A 257 16.35 -10.66 5.42
C PHE A 257 16.47 -11.64 4.24
N GLY A 258 15.39 -12.36 3.90
CA GLY A 258 15.44 -13.37 2.85
C GLY A 258 16.36 -14.55 3.18
N ILE A 259 16.40 -15.53 2.31
CA ILE A 259 17.28 -16.70 2.41
C ILE A 259 17.94 -16.98 1.06
N ASP A 260 19.17 -17.52 1.07
CA ASP A 260 19.88 -17.90 -0.14
C ASP A 260 19.24 -19.11 -0.86
N ALA A 261 19.70 -19.40 -2.08
CA ALA A 261 19.12 -20.43 -2.93
C ALA A 261 19.30 -21.87 -2.38
N GLU A 262 20.32 -22.14 -1.59
CA GLU A 262 20.53 -23.43 -0.95
C GLU A 262 19.58 -23.62 0.22
N THR A 263 19.52 -22.66 1.12
CA THR A 263 18.56 -22.61 2.23
C THR A 263 17.12 -22.66 1.73
N LEU A 264 16.79 -21.99 0.63
CA LEU A 264 15.46 -22.03 0.00
C LEU A 264 15.06 -23.45 -0.42
N ARG A 265 16.01 -24.31 -0.81
CA ARG A 265 15.75 -25.71 -1.18
C ARG A 265 15.66 -26.64 0.04
N GLU A 266 16.51 -26.42 1.05
CA GLU A 266 16.67 -27.31 2.18
C GLU A 266 15.75 -26.98 3.36
N ASN A 267 15.62 -25.71 3.70
CA ASN A 267 14.82 -25.21 4.81
C ASN A 267 14.08 -23.91 4.43
N ARG A 268 13.01 -24.07 3.68
CA ARG A 268 12.26 -23.00 3.05
C ARG A 268 11.63 -22.00 4.05
N THR A 269 11.41 -22.39 5.30
CA THR A 269 10.82 -21.52 6.33
C THR A 269 11.86 -20.82 7.19
N PHE A 270 13.16 -21.09 6.99
CA PHE A 270 14.21 -20.48 7.78
C PHE A 270 14.16 -18.95 7.75
N ASN A 271 14.35 -18.36 8.92
CA ASN A 271 14.48 -16.92 9.08
C ASN A 271 15.79 -16.60 9.81
N PRO A 272 16.74 -15.88 9.20
CA PRO A 272 18.02 -15.55 9.83
C PRO A 272 17.91 -14.42 10.86
N ALA A 273 16.78 -13.71 10.94
CA ALA A 273 16.62 -12.58 11.85
C ALA A 273 16.87 -12.99 13.31
N GLY A 274 17.66 -12.19 14.00
CA GLY A 274 18.01 -12.38 15.41
C GLY A 274 18.91 -13.58 15.69
N GLN A 275 19.49 -14.25 14.69
CA GLN A 275 20.40 -15.36 14.87
C GLN A 275 21.71 -14.91 15.53
N PHE A 276 22.18 -15.68 16.53
CA PHE A 276 23.47 -15.50 17.18
C PHE A 276 24.00 -16.84 17.72
N THR A 277 25.26 -16.86 18.12
CA THR A 277 25.92 -18.03 18.68
C THR A 277 26.11 -17.87 20.18
N ASP A 278 25.58 -18.79 20.98
CA ASP A 278 25.76 -18.73 22.44
C ASP A 278 27.20 -19.15 22.86
N GLU A 279 27.53 -18.96 24.13
CA GLU A 279 28.85 -19.27 24.71
C GLU A 279 29.25 -20.76 24.58
N ASN A 280 28.31 -21.66 24.27
CA ASN A 280 28.53 -23.08 24.04
C ASN A 280 28.67 -23.43 22.54
N GLY A 281 28.61 -22.44 21.65
CA GLY A 281 28.65 -22.63 20.22
C GLY A 281 27.32 -23.08 19.59
N ASN A 282 26.20 -22.96 20.30
CA ASN A 282 24.88 -23.28 19.77
C ASN A 282 24.24 -22.09 19.10
N THR A 283 23.56 -22.29 17.98
CA THR A 283 22.74 -21.29 17.33
C THR A 283 21.51 -20.96 18.19
N GLN A 284 21.31 -19.68 18.47
CA GLN A 284 20.18 -19.12 19.19
C GLN A 284 19.52 -18.03 18.35
N PHE A 285 18.36 -17.55 18.80
CA PHE A 285 17.65 -16.46 18.14
C PHE A 285 17.16 -15.48 19.19
N TYR A 286 17.36 -14.20 18.95
CA TYR A 286 16.89 -13.13 19.81
C TYR A 286 15.35 -13.02 19.73
N ASP A 287 14.67 -13.12 20.86
CA ASP A 287 13.21 -13.18 20.89
C ASP A 287 12.54 -11.86 20.51
N ASN A 288 13.23 -10.73 20.67
CA ASN A 288 12.67 -9.39 20.44
C ASN A 288 13.28 -8.69 19.23
N GLU A 289 13.62 -9.45 18.19
CA GLU A 289 14.03 -8.92 16.86
C GLU A 289 12.80 -8.38 16.13
N VAL A 290 12.26 -7.24 16.62
CA VAL A 290 10.95 -6.73 16.20
C VAL A 290 11.04 -5.36 15.54
N ASP A 291 10.02 -5.05 14.75
CA ASP A 291 9.60 -3.70 14.39
C ASP A 291 8.32 -3.39 15.17
N ASP A 292 8.37 -2.35 16.00
CA ASP A 292 7.25 -1.85 16.82
C ASP A 292 6.96 -0.41 16.40
N TYR A 293 5.90 -0.22 15.63
CA TYR A 293 5.52 1.08 15.10
C TYR A 293 4.07 1.41 15.39
N ARG A 294 3.84 2.64 15.81
CA ARG A 294 2.52 3.22 16.01
C ARG A 294 2.31 4.41 15.09
N GLN A 295 1.13 4.47 14.45
CA GLN A 295 0.74 5.59 13.64
C GLN A 295 -0.73 5.94 13.91
N ASP A 296 -0.99 7.23 14.14
CA ASP A 296 -2.33 7.79 14.38
C ASP A 296 -2.61 8.91 13.37
N HIS A 297 -3.78 8.88 12.76
CA HIS A 297 -4.25 9.84 11.76
C HIS A 297 -5.48 10.57 12.26
N TYR A 298 -5.55 11.86 12.01
CA TYR A 298 -6.68 12.74 12.34
C TYR A 298 -7.06 13.53 11.10
N GLN A 299 -8.25 13.28 10.56
CA GLN A 299 -8.75 13.95 9.35
C GLN A 299 -10.03 14.70 9.64
N LEU A 300 -10.18 15.91 9.06
CA LEU A 300 -11.40 16.66 9.05
C LEU A 300 -11.74 17.07 7.62
N HIS A 301 -12.88 16.63 7.14
CA HIS A 301 -13.38 16.95 5.80
C HIS A 301 -14.62 17.83 5.89
N TRP A 302 -14.64 18.90 5.12
CA TRP A 302 -15.79 19.76 4.92
C TRP A 302 -16.16 19.76 3.44
N ASN A 303 -17.38 19.32 3.14
CA ASN A 303 -17.96 19.32 1.82
C ASN A 303 -19.16 20.23 1.83
N GLU A 304 -19.22 21.19 0.92
CA GLU A 304 -20.30 22.14 0.80
C GLU A 304 -20.81 22.20 -0.63
N ARG A 305 -22.12 22.18 -0.78
CA ARG A 305 -22.80 22.37 -2.07
C ARG A 305 -23.55 23.70 -2.04
N TYR A 306 -23.05 24.68 -2.74
CA TYR A 306 -23.66 26.01 -2.77
C TYR A 306 -24.91 26.06 -3.63
N ASN A 307 -24.91 25.28 -4.74
CA ASN A 307 -26.03 25.13 -5.66
C ASN A 307 -25.83 23.88 -6.54
N ASN A 308 -26.63 23.75 -7.60
CA ASN A 308 -26.54 22.57 -8.49
C ASN A 308 -25.22 22.50 -9.29
N ASN A 309 -24.46 23.56 -9.38
CA ASN A 309 -23.26 23.65 -10.18
C ASN A 309 -21.98 23.75 -9.36
N TRP A 310 -22.02 24.43 -8.21
CA TRP A 310 -20.83 24.71 -7.40
C TRP A 310 -20.80 23.90 -6.10
N SER A 311 -19.65 23.30 -5.84
CA SER A 311 -19.35 22.67 -4.57
C SER A 311 -17.87 22.86 -4.20
N THR A 312 -17.55 22.71 -2.92
CA THR A 312 -16.18 22.70 -2.42
C THR A 312 -15.94 21.50 -1.53
N ASN A 313 -14.70 21.05 -1.49
CA ASN A 313 -14.18 20.08 -0.54
C ASN A 313 -12.91 20.66 0.09
N VAL A 314 -12.81 20.61 1.41
CA VAL A 314 -11.60 20.93 2.17
C VAL A 314 -11.30 19.75 3.08
N GLY A 315 -10.08 19.24 3.00
CA GLY A 315 -9.56 18.17 3.86
C GLY A 315 -8.36 18.68 4.64
N LEU A 316 -8.37 18.48 5.96
CA LEU A 316 -7.25 18.72 6.85
C LEU A 316 -6.79 17.36 7.40
N ASN A 317 -5.48 17.19 7.56
CA ASN A 317 -4.93 16.01 8.16
C ASN A 317 -3.75 16.33 9.07
N TYR A 318 -3.67 15.61 10.17
CA TYR A 318 -2.49 15.48 11.00
C TYR A 318 -2.21 13.98 11.19
N THR A 319 -0.97 13.57 10.99
CA THR A 319 -0.49 12.21 11.26
C THR A 319 0.69 12.29 12.21
N TYR A 320 0.66 11.46 13.24
CA TYR A 320 1.78 11.25 14.13
C TYR A 320 2.23 9.79 14.02
N GLY A 321 3.51 9.58 13.75
CA GLY A 321 4.12 8.27 13.65
C GLY A 321 5.34 8.15 14.56
N ARG A 322 5.45 7.05 15.33
CA ARG A 322 6.63 6.76 16.15
C ARG A 322 6.82 5.28 16.32
N GLY A 323 8.06 4.84 16.14
CA GLY A 323 8.42 3.46 16.38
C GLY A 323 9.90 3.18 16.16
N PHE A 324 10.25 1.94 16.33
CA PHE A 324 11.62 1.47 16.17
C PHE A 324 11.64 0.04 15.66
N PHE A 325 12.73 -0.33 15.03
CA PHE A 325 13.10 -1.73 14.94
C PHE A 325 14.27 -2.03 15.88
N GLU A 326 14.17 -3.17 16.59
CA GLU A 326 15.13 -3.64 17.59
C GLU A 326 15.91 -4.81 17.02
N GLN A 327 17.23 -4.80 17.19
CA GLN A 327 18.12 -5.84 16.66
C GLN A 327 19.18 -6.22 17.69
N PHE A 328 19.39 -7.52 17.86
CA PHE A 328 20.58 -8.06 18.47
C PHE A 328 21.73 -8.09 17.44
N ARG A 329 22.90 -7.62 17.86
CA ARG A 329 24.12 -7.62 17.05
C ARG A 329 25.20 -8.37 17.80
N GLU A 330 25.69 -9.47 17.19
CA GLU A 330 26.78 -10.26 17.72
C GLU A 330 28.11 -9.70 17.28
N ASP A 331 29.04 -9.52 18.22
CA ASP A 331 30.44 -9.11 17.98
C ASP A 331 30.58 -7.88 17.06
N ASP A 332 29.69 -6.90 17.24
CA ASP A 332 29.61 -5.70 16.39
C ASP A 332 30.67 -4.67 16.79
N ASP A 333 31.19 -3.94 15.82
CA ASP A 333 32.32 -3.03 15.99
C ASP A 333 31.95 -1.78 16.82
N PHE A 334 32.79 -1.43 17.81
CA PHE A 334 32.63 -0.24 18.62
C PHE A 334 32.54 1.05 17.79
N ALA A 335 33.31 1.13 16.71
CA ALA A 335 33.33 2.29 15.85
C ALA A 335 31.96 2.60 15.24
N THR A 336 31.13 1.58 14.98
CA THR A 336 29.74 1.74 14.49
C THR A 336 28.83 2.50 15.47
N TYR A 337 29.17 2.52 16.76
CA TYR A 337 28.37 3.15 17.81
C TYR A 337 29.08 4.32 18.49
N GLY A 338 30.25 4.72 17.97
CA GLY A 338 31.08 5.76 18.58
C GLY A 338 31.63 5.38 19.95
N PHE A 339 31.81 4.08 20.24
CA PHE A 339 32.40 3.60 21.48
C PHE A 339 33.93 3.65 21.39
N ASP A 340 34.55 4.03 22.51
CA ASP A 340 35.99 3.96 22.67
C ASP A 340 36.47 2.52 22.90
N GLU A 341 37.63 2.15 22.39
CA GLU A 341 38.27 0.88 22.69
C GLU A 341 38.49 0.70 24.21
N LEU A 342 38.31 -0.50 24.68
CA LEU A 342 38.51 -0.88 26.07
C LEU A 342 39.73 -1.80 26.22
N THR A 343 40.38 -1.72 27.38
CA THR A 343 41.38 -2.73 27.77
C THR A 343 40.81 -3.60 28.88
N VAL A 344 40.50 -4.87 28.56
CA VAL A 344 40.02 -5.85 29.50
C VAL A 344 41.06 -6.95 29.71
N ASN A 345 41.55 -7.10 30.93
CA ASN A 345 42.60 -8.06 31.26
C ASN A 345 43.89 -7.95 30.40
N GLY A 346 44.20 -6.72 29.97
CA GLY A 346 45.41 -6.45 29.13
C GLY A 346 45.22 -6.71 27.65
N GLN A 347 44.02 -7.02 27.21
CA GLN A 347 43.64 -7.19 25.80
C GLN A 347 42.76 -6.01 25.36
N THR A 348 42.98 -5.51 24.17
CA THR A 348 42.11 -4.51 23.55
C THR A 348 40.82 -5.20 23.10
N VAL A 349 39.69 -4.60 23.48
CA VAL A 349 38.35 -4.98 23.09
C VAL A 349 37.78 -3.84 22.28
N ASN A 350 37.40 -4.10 21.04
CA ASN A 350 36.86 -3.14 20.08
C ASN A 350 35.56 -3.64 19.43
N THR A 351 35.04 -4.79 19.86
CA THR A 351 33.74 -5.34 19.46
C THR A 351 32.92 -5.73 20.66
N THR A 352 31.59 -5.84 20.50
CA THR A 352 30.68 -6.25 21.57
C THR A 352 29.38 -6.82 21.02
N ASP A 353 28.79 -7.74 21.78
CA ASP A 353 27.38 -8.05 21.60
C ASP A 353 26.55 -6.90 22.18
N LEU A 354 25.54 -6.48 21.43
CA LEU A 354 24.64 -5.41 21.85
C LEU A 354 23.22 -5.56 21.31
N VAL A 355 22.29 -4.81 21.89
CA VAL A 355 20.95 -4.61 21.37
C VAL A 355 20.79 -3.13 21.05
N ARG A 356 20.43 -2.86 19.80
CA ARG A 356 20.18 -1.50 19.30
C ARG A 356 18.72 -1.31 18.91
N ARG A 357 18.25 -0.07 18.96
CA ARG A 357 17.01 0.39 18.35
C ARG A 357 17.29 1.49 17.37
N ARG A 358 16.66 1.41 16.21
CA ARG A 358 16.64 2.50 15.24
C ARG A 358 15.23 3.08 15.17
N TRP A 359 15.10 4.34 15.47
CA TRP A 359 13.85 5.06 15.67
C TRP A 359 13.51 5.93 14.47
N LEU A 360 12.21 6.01 14.22
CA LEU A 360 11.55 7.04 13.44
C LEU A 360 10.50 7.70 14.32
N ASP A 361 10.49 9.05 14.36
CA ASP A 361 9.51 9.86 15.11
C ASP A 361 9.10 11.01 14.20
N ASN A 362 7.84 11.04 13.72
CA ASN A 362 7.46 11.97 12.67
C ASN A 362 6.08 12.59 12.84
N ASP A 363 5.96 13.81 12.34
CA ASP A 363 4.75 14.60 12.22
C ASP A 363 4.47 14.93 10.76
N TYR A 364 3.22 14.74 10.30
CA TYR A 364 2.82 15.06 8.93
C TYR A 364 1.49 15.80 8.88
N TYR A 365 1.52 16.98 8.29
CA TYR A 365 0.37 17.89 8.16
C TYR A 365 -0.02 18.03 6.70
N VAL A 366 -1.33 17.97 6.38
CA VAL A 366 -1.84 18.17 5.02
C VAL A 366 -3.07 19.06 5.02
N ILE A 367 -3.14 19.95 4.04
CA ILE A 367 -4.31 20.72 3.68
C ILE A 367 -4.60 20.49 2.21
N ASN A 368 -5.77 19.95 1.90
CA ASN A 368 -6.28 19.81 0.53
C ASN A 368 -7.55 20.67 0.38
N ALA A 369 -7.66 21.40 -0.71
CA ALA A 369 -8.87 22.16 -1.01
C ALA A 369 -9.20 22.10 -2.49
N ASN A 370 -10.50 21.92 -2.81
CA ASN A 370 -11.00 21.87 -4.18
C ASN A 370 -12.26 22.73 -4.30
N ALA A 371 -12.36 23.46 -5.40
CA ALA A 371 -13.59 24.10 -5.87
C ALA A 371 -14.03 23.41 -7.16
N ASN A 372 -15.24 22.92 -7.18
CA ASN A 372 -15.77 22.12 -8.29
C ASN A 372 -16.94 22.89 -8.93
N TYR A 373 -16.88 23.03 -10.25
CA TYR A 373 -17.97 23.53 -11.06
C TYR A 373 -18.43 22.50 -12.07
N LYS A 374 -19.72 22.21 -12.09
CA LYS A 374 -20.30 21.25 -13.03
C LYS A 374 -21.59 21.78 -13.64
N ASN A 375 -21.69 21.64 -14.94
CA ASN A 375 -22.95 21.79 -15.67
C ASN A 375 -23.10 20.64 -16.69
N ASN A 376 -23.99 20.77 -17.68
CA ASN A 376 -24.25 19.72 -18.66
C ASN A 376 -23.08 19.50 -19.64
N GLU A 377 -22.19 20.49 -19.81
CA GLU A 377 -21.11 20.48 -20.79
C GLU A 377 -19.72 20.41 -20.16
N ILE A 378 -19.53 21.04 -19.00
CA ILE A 378 -18.24 21.18 -18.33
C ILE A 378 -18.29 20.60 -16.91
N ASP A 379 -17.26 19.83 -16.56
CA ASP A 379 -16.91 19.47 -15.20
C ASP A 379 -15.49 19.99 -14.94
N LEU A 380 -15.36 20.98 -14.04
CA LEU A 380 -14.12 21.68 -13.77
C LEU A 380 -13.79 21.61 -12.29
N ILE A 381 -12.54 21.27 -11.97
CA ILE A 381 -12.01 21.22 -10.61
C ILE A 381 -10.76 22.09 -10.54
N PHE A 382 -10.75 23.05 -9.63
CA PHE A 382 -9.55 23.74 -9.18
C PHE A 382 -9.16 23.22 -7.83
N GLY A 383 -7.91 22.85 -7.63
CA GLY A 383 -7.47 22.29 -6.37
C GLY A 383 -6.08 22.73 -5.99
N THR A 384 -5.81 22.60 -4.69
CA THR A 384 -4.49 22.79 -4.09
C THR A 384 -4.25 21.74 -3.02
N SER A 385 -2.98 21.35 -2.87
CA SER A 385 -2.50 20.52 -1.79
C SER A 385 -1.27 21.17 -1.18
N ILE A 386 -1.22 21.24 0.14
CA ILE A 386 -0.09 21.75 0.91
C ILE A 386 0.22 20.71 1.97
N SER A 387 1.47 20.29 2.09
CA SER A 387 1.88 19.41 3.16
C SER A 387 3.23 19.79 3.76
N HIS A 388 3.39 19.45 5.02
CA HIS A 388 4.62 19.61 5.78
C HIS A 388 4.90 18.32 6.56
N TYR A 389 6.09 17.79 6.40
CA TYR A 389 6.61 16.63 7.13
C TYR A 389 7.83 17.08 7.94
N ASP A 390 7.95 16.55 9.17
CA ASP A 390 9.10 16.72 10.06
C ASP A 390 9.34 15.36 10.72
N GLY A 391 10.52 14.76 10.50
CA GLY A 391 10.83 13.41 10.97
C GLY A 391 12.25 13.31 11.55
N ASP A 392 12.34 12.78 12.77
CA ASP A 392 13.59 12.46 13.44
C ASP A 392 13.96 11.00 13.24
N HIS A 393 15.21 10.77 12.83
CA HIS A 393 15.84 9.46 12.69
C HIS A 393 16.98 9.35 13.70
N PHE A 394 16.95 8.36 14.60
CA PHE A 394 18.02 8.19 15.56
C PHE A 394 18.20 6.74 16.00
N GLY A 395 19.41 6.39 16.41
CA GLY A 395 19.76 5.08 16.94
C GLY A 395 20.14 5.12 18.42
N GLU A 396 19.68 4.14 19.19
CA GLU A 396 20.00 3.95 20.60
C GLU A 396 20.57 2.56 20.83
N VAL A 397 21.60 2.44 21.67
CA VAL A 397 22.04 1.17 22.22
C VAL A 397 21.33 0.97 23.58
N ILE A 398 20.53 -0.09 23.70
CA ILE A 398 19.74 -0.36 24.91
C ILE A 398 20.36 -1.42 25.81
N TRP A 399 21.31 -2.19 25.30
CA TRP A 399 22.14 -3.13 26.02
C TRP A 399 23.44 -3.37 25.25
N ALA A 400 24.54 -3.53 25.96
CA ALA A 400 25.80 -3.98 25.41
C ALA A 400 26.58 -4.80 26.45
N ARG A 401 27.31 -5.83 26.00
CA ARG A 401 28.21 -6.59 26.88
C ARG A 401 29.37 -5.73 27.36
N PHE A 402 29.91 -4.92 26.47
CA PHE A 402 30.92 -3.88 26.74
C PHE A 402 30.43 -2.56 26.14
N ALA A 403 30.26 -1.55 26.97
CA ALA A 403 29.63 -0.28 26.57
C ALA A 403 30.55 0.92 26.66
N SER A 404 31.89 0.70 26.88
CA SER A 404 32.87 1.77 27.04
C SER A 404 32.43 2.78 28.12
N GLN A 405 32.39 4.07 27.80
CA GLN A 405 31.93 5.14 28.69
C GLN A 405 30.50 5.62 28.33
N SER A 406 29.81 4.94 27.42
CA SER A 406 28.45 5.30 27.03
C SER A 406 27.43 4.91 28.10
N ASN A 407 26.28 5.56 28.08
CA ASN A 407 25.14 5.22 28.92
C ASN A 407 24.07 4.49 28.09
N ILE A 408 23.22 3.73 28.78
CA ILE A 408 22.06 3.13 28.15
C ILE A 408 21.18 4.19 27.48
N ARG A 409 20.82 3.97 26.19
CA ARG A 409 20.03 4.87 25.35
C ARG A 409 20.74 6.16 24.91
N ASP A 410 22.06 6.23 25.04
CA ASP A 410 22.79 7.26 24.32
C ASP A 410 22.57 7.08 22.82
N ARG A 411 22.31 8.19 22.12
CA ARG A 411 22.12 8.18 20.65
C ARG A 411 23.48 8.09 19.99
N TYR A 412 23.66 7.08 19.14
CA TYR A 412 24.90 6.94 18.35
C TYR A 412 24.80 7.62 17.00
N TYR A 413 23.60 7.86 16.49
CA TYR A 413 23.35 8.77 15.38
C TYR A 413 22.04 9.51 15.58
N GLU A 414 21.93 10.68 14.95
CA GLU A 414 20.74 11.51 14.97
C GLU A 414 20.68 12.39 13.72
N GLY A 415 19.55 12.39 13.04
CA GLY A 415 19.27 13.24 11.90
C GLY A 415 17.79 13.61 11.84
N ASN A 416 17.51 14.73 11.15
CA ASN A 416 16.15 15.21 10.96
C ASN A 416 15.90 15.44 9.46
N GLY A 417 14.71 15.06 8.98
CA GLY A 417 14.26 15.33 7.62
C GLY A 417 13.01 16.18 7.61
N LYS A 418 12.97 17.22 6.77
CA LYS A 418 11.84 18.11 6.57
C LYS A 418 11.46 18.17 5.11
N LYS A 419 10.15 18.03 4.82
CA LYS A 419 9.66 18.14 3.46
C LYS A 419 8.43 19.01 3.39
N ASN A 420 8.49 20.03 2.53
CA ASN A 420 7.38 20.89 2.20
C ASN A 420 6.95 20.58 0.76
N ASP A 421 5.67 20.31 0.56
CA ASP A 421 5.11 20.04 -0.76
C ASP A 421 3.91 20.96 -0.99
N PHE A 422 3.96 21.71 -2.07
CA PHE A 422 2.89 22.61 -2.50
C PHE A 422 2.50 22.30 -3.93
N SER A 423 1.23 22.07 -4.18
CA SER A 423 0.73 21.91 -5.54
C SER A 423 -0.57 22.66 -5.78
N VAL A 424 -0.72 23.16 -6.99
CA VAL A 424 -1.98 23.68 -7.53
C VAL A 424 -2.30 22.98 -8.82
N PHE A 425 -3.58 22.71 -9.06
CA PHE A 425 -4.00 22.06 -10.29
C PHE A 425 -5.35 22.55 -10.78
N SER A 426 -5.58 22.39 -12.08
CA SER A 426 -6.86 22.59 -12.73
C SER A 426 -7.16 21.41 -13.63
N LYS A 427 -8.27 20.73 -13.38
CA LYS A 427 -8.75 19.59 -14.16
C LYS A 427 -10.10 19.93 -14.78
N ALA A 428 -10.22 19.74 -16.08
CA ALA A 428 -11.44 20.01 -16.83
C ALA A 428 -11.84 18.83 -17.70
N THR A 429 -13.11 18.50 -17.72
CA THR A 429 -13.74 17.64 -18.69
C THR A 429 -14.79 18.43 -19.43
N TYR A 430 -14.69 18.50 -20.77
CA TYR A 430 -15.58 19.26 -21.63
C TYR A 430 -16.29 18.34 -22.65
N LYS A 431 -17.62 18.30 -22.60
CA LYS A 431 -18.44 17.60 -23.56
C LYS A 431 -18.56 18.46 -24.82
N LEU A 432 -17.70 18.22 -25.81
CA LEU A 432 -17.72 18.97 -27.08
C LEU A 432 -19.03 18.72 -27.87
N ASN A 433 -19.52 17.47 -27.84
CA ASN A 433 -20.81 17.03 -28.37
C ASN A 433 -21.19 15.66 -27.77
N ASP A 434 -22.24 15.02 -28.28
CA ASP A 434 -22.69 13.72 -27.75
C ASP A 434 -21.72 12.56 -27.99
N ARG A 435 -20.71 12.74 -28.86
CA ARG A 435 -19.72 11.71 -29.19
C ARG A 435 -18.33 12.00 -28.62
N PHE A 436 -17.95 13.26 -28.48
CA PHE A 436 -16.60 13.65 -28.06
C PHE A 436 -16.60 14.34 -26.70
N GLN A 437 -15.75 13.87 -25.83
CA GLN A 437 -15.42 14.50 -24.54
C GLN A 437 -13.93 14.74 -24.49
N LEU A 438 -13.55 15.97 -24.17
CA LEU A 438 -12.15 16.41 -24.02
C LEU A 438 -11.80 16.42 -22.53
N TYR A 439 -10.57 16.06 -22.21
CA TYR A 439 -10.00 16.10 -20.88
C TYR A 439 -8.71 16.90 -20.88
N GLY A 440 -8.53 17.73 -19.88
CA GLY A 440 -7.30 18.46 -19.61
C GLY A 440 -7.05 18.55 -18.12
N ASP A 441 -5.80 18.42 -17.70
CA ASP A 441 -5.38 18.45 -16.29
C ASP A 441 -3.97 19.04 -16.23
N LEU A 442 -3.81 20.15 -15.54
CA LEU A 442 -2.56 20.88 -15.42
C LEU A 442 -2.20 20.99 -13.94
N GLN A 443 -1.02 20.56 -13.56
CA GLN A 443 -0.50 20.66 -12.21
C GLN A 443 0.85 21.37 -12.21
N LEU A 444 1.01 22.31 -11.29
CA LEU A 444 2.30 22.86 -10.88
C LEU A 444 2.56 22.42 -9.46
N ARG A 445 3.73 21.82 -9.21
CA ARG A 445 4.15 21.30 -7.89
C ARG A 445 5.52 21.84 -7.55
N ASN A 446 5.71 22.28 -6.30
CA ASN A 446 7.00 22.63 -5.74
C ASN A 446 7.25 21.75 -4.51
N VAL A 447 8.44 21.17 -4.43
CA VAL A 447 8.90 20.33 -3.31
C VAL A 447 10.21 20.90 -2.82
N ASN A 448 10.26 21.24 -1.53
CA ASN A 448 11.49 21.54 -0.82
C ASN A 448 11.77 20.40 0.16
N TYR A 449 12.96 19.82 0.08
CA TYR A 449 13.42 18.75 0.95
C TYR A 449 14.74 19.14 1.60
N GLU A 450 14.74 19.15 2.92
CA GLU A 450 15.90 19.44 3.77
C GLU A 450 16.14 18.26 4.71
N THR A 451 17.36 17.78 4.81
CA THR A 451 17.73 16.81 5.82
C THR A 451 19.16 17.10 6.30
N SER A 452 19.39 16.91 7.59
CA SER A 452 20.69 17.15 8.22
C SER A 452 20.90 16.23 9.42
N GLY A 453 22.14 16.01 9.78
CA GLY A 453 22.57 15.24 10.93
C GLY A 453 23.60 14.18 10.56
N ILE A 454 23.63 13.13 11.38
CA ILE A 454 24.55 11.99 11.19
C ILE A 454 23.66 10.78 10.86
N ASN A 455 23.99 10.08 9.78
CA ASN A 455 23.28 8.85 9.41
C ASN A 455 23.78 7.64 10.22
N SER A 456 23.16 6.47 10.00
CA SER A 456 23.50 5.24 10.73
C SER A 456 24.93 4.72 10.53
N ASN A 457 25.63 5.21 9.51
CA ASN A 457 27.05 4.89 9.23
C ASN A 457 27.99 5.94 9.83
N LEU A 458 27.50 6.79 10.73
CA LEU A 458 28.22 7.90 11.36
C LEU A 458 28.77 8.92 10.35
N THR A 459 28.17 9.02 9.18
CA THR A 459 28.52 9.99 8.15
C THR A 459 27.62 11.21 8.26
N GLU A 460 28.20 12.40 8.17
CA GLU A 460 27.42 13.64 8.08
C GLU A 460 26.61 13.64 6.79
N PHE A 461 25.30 13.89 6.92
CA PHE A 461 24.35 13.87 5.83
C PHE A 461 23.60 15.20 5.77
N LEU A 462 23.75 15.90 4.66
CA LEU A 462 23.13 17.21 4.43
C LEU A 462 22.55 17.26 3.02
N VAL A 463 21.25 17.52 2.94
CA VAL A 463 20.53 17.77 1.68
C VAL A 463 19.69 19.04 1.85
N ASP A 464 19.68 19.91 0.85
CA ASP A 464 18.82 21.10 0.74
C ASP A 464 18.46 21.27 -0.74
N GLU A 465 17.32 20.65 -1.13
CA GLU A 465 16.93 20.57 -2.52
C GLU A 465 15.53 21.16 -2.74
N ASN A 466 15.37 21.84 -3.87
CA ASN A 466 14.10 22.45 -4.27
C ASN A 466 13.75 22.09 -5.71
N PHE A 467 12.63 21.41 -5.89
CA PHE A 467 12.13 20.94 -7.18
C PHE A 467 10.84 21.67 -7.57
N THR A 468 10.77 22.09 -8.81
CA THR A 468 9.54 22.64 -9.39
C THR A 468 9.14 21.83 -10.62
N PHE A 469 7.96 21.20 -10.58
CA PHE A 469 7.47 20.29 -11.59
C PHE A 469 6.22 20.82 -12.27
N PHE A 470 6.15 20.71 -13.60
CA PHE A 470 4.95 20.92 -14.38
C PHE A 470 4.48 19.60 -14.99
N ASN A 471 3.26 19.20 -14.62
CA ASN A 471 2.67 17.90 -14.96
C ASN A 471 1.38 18.09 -15.80
N PRO A 472 1.49 18.37 -17.11
CA PRO A 472 0.34 18.48 -17.98
C PRO A 472 -0.22 17.09 -18.35
N LYS A 473 -1.55 17.01 -18.46
CA LYS A 473 -2.26 15.82 -18.94
C LYS A 473 -3.39 16.23 -19.86
N ALA A 474 -3.63 15.45 -20.89
CA ALA A 474 -4.69 15.69 -21.84
C ALA A 474 -5.27 14.36 -22.36
N GLY A 475 -6.53 14.39 -22.79
CA GLY A 475 -7.12 13.19 -23.36
C GLY A 475 -8.43 13.48 -24.08
N VAL A 476 -8.88 12.49 -24.84
CA VAL A 476 -10.14 12.51 -25.55
C VAL A 476 -10.85 11.17 -25.39
N THR A 477 -12.14 11.22 -25.12
CA THR A 477 -13.02 10.05 -25.15
C THR A 477 -13.98 10.20 -26.33
N TYR A 478 -14.06 9.17 -27.16
CA TYR A 478 -14.95 9.08 -28.30
C TYR A 478 -16.00 8.00 -28.07
N LYS A 479 -17.24 8.40 -27.89
CA LYS A 479 -18.39 7.51 -27.83
C LYS A 479 -18.73 7.03 -29.25
N TYR A 480 -18.26 5.82 -29.59
CA TYR A 480 -18.56 5.19 -30.88
C TYR A 480 -20.06 4.87 -30.99
N ASN A 481 -20.65 4.30 -29.93
CA ASN A 481 -22.08 4.05 -29.74
C ASN A 481 -22.38 3.92 -28.23
N ASP A 482 -23.64 3.56 -27.88
CA ASP A 482 -24.07 3.48 -26.47
C ASP A 482 -23.34 2.41 -25.65
N ASN A 483 -22.72 1.44 -26.31
CA ASN A 483 -22.02 0.31 -25.67
C ASN A 483 -20.49 0.41 -25.78
N ASN A 484 -19.94 1.36 -26.54
CA ASN A 484 -18.52 1.41 -26.84
C ASN A 484 -17.96 2.82 -26.74
N ASP A 485 -16.94 2.97 -25.90
CA ASP A 485 -16.13 4.18 -25.78
C ASP A 485 -14.68 3.85 -26.15
N LEU A 486 -14.06 4.71 -26.95
CA LEU A 486 -12.61 4.73 -27.21
C LEU A 486 -12.01 5.94 -26.50
N TYR A 487 -10.83 5.83 -25.97
CA TYR A 487 -10.13 6.98 -25.40
C TYR A 487 -8.65 6.96 -25.76
N PHE A 488 -8.08 8.14 -25.80
CA PHE A 488 -6.65 8.37 -25.88
C PHE A 488 -6.27 9.40 -24.82
N SER A 489 -5.15 9.18 -24.13
CA SER A 489 -4.61 10.13 -23.17
C SER A 489 -3.10 10.23 -23.26
N TYR A 490 -2.60 11.39 -22.89
CA TYR A 490 -1.22 11.70 -22.60
C TYR A 490 -1.13 12.30 -21.18
N ALA A 491 -0.14 11.87 -20.41
CA ALA A 491 0.14 12.44 -19.10
C ALA A 491 1.65 12.52 -18.88
N ARG A 492 2.09 13.62 -18.27
CA ARG A 492 3.44 13.78 -17.76
C ARG A 492 3.41 13.84 -16.25
N ALA A 493 4.35 13.16 -15.61
CA ALA A 493 4.62 13.24 -14.19
C ALA A 493 6.11 13.38 -13.93
N ASN A 494 6.46 14.09 -12.87
CA ASN A 494 7.81 14.18 -12.36
C ASN A 494 7.80 13.84 -10.88
N ARG A 495 8.91 13.29 -10.36
CA ARG A 495 9.04 12.90 -8.96
C ARG A 495 10.46 13.12 -8.47
N GLU A 496 10.57 13.66 -7.28
CA GLU A 496 11.82 13.84 -6.55
C GLU A 496 12.39 12.50 -6.06
N PRO A 497 13.71 12.40 -5.83
CA PRO A 497 14.32 11.29 -5.10
C PRO A 497 13.85 11.24 -3.65
N ASN A 498 13.96 10.08 -3.01
CA ASN A 498 13.70 9.91 -1.60
C ASN A 498 14.98 10.05 -0.75
N ARG A 499 14.85 9.92 0.59
CA ARG A 499 16.00 10.00 1.51
C ARG A 499 17.10 9.01 1.16
N ASP A 500 16.74 7.72 0.96
CA ASP A 500 17.72 6.66 0.70
C ASP A 500 18.49 6.88 -0.61
N ASP A 501 17.82 7.49 -1.61
CA ASP A 501 18.48 7.83 -2.89
C ASP A 501 19.56 8.89 -2.68
N PHE A 502 19.29 9.94 -1.88
CA PHE A 502 20.27 10.98 -1.55
C PHE A 502 21.39 10.48 -0.62
N GLU A 503 21.08 9.54 0.30
CA GLU A 503 22.12 8.91 1.13
C GLU A 503 23.09 8.08 0.27
N SER A 504 22.61 7.50 -0.82
CA SER A 504 23.42 6.69 -1.73
C SER A 504 24.15 7.53 -2.77
N ASP A 505 23.52 8.56 -3.33
CA ASP A 505 24.10 9.48 -4.30
C ASP A 505 23.56 10.92 -4.08
N PRO A 506 24.40 11.83 -3.54
CA PRO A 506 23.98 13.23 -3.36
C PRO A 506 23.67 13.98 -4.67
N ASN A 507 24.04 13.44 -5.84
CA ASN A 507 23.79 14.04 -7.15
C ASN A 507 22.58 13.39 -7.88
N VAL A 508 21.82 12.54 -7.21
CA VAL A 508 20.68 11.85 -7.78
C VAL A 508 19.67 12.82 -8.41
N GLN A 509 19.15 12.47 -9.59
CA GLN A 509 18.25 13.32 -10.37
C GLN A 509 16.80 12.92 -10.19
N PRO A 510 15.86 13.87 -10.29
CA PRO A 510 14.42 13.57 -10.27
C PRO A 510 14.00 12.79 -11.51
N GLU A 511 13.06 11.86 -11.31
CA GLU A 511 12.47 11.05 -12.38
C GLU A 511 11.43 11.84 -13.19
N GLN A 512 11.37 11.55 -14.49
CA GLN A 512 10.32 12.04 -15.39
C GLN A 512 9.66 10.88 -16.12
N LEU A 513 8.34 10.92 -16.22
CA LEU A 513 7.52 9.95 -16.93
C LEU A 513 6.62 10.65 -17.94
N ASN A 514 6.61 10.17 -19.19
CA ASN A 514 5.60 10.48 -20.20
C ASN A 514 4.80 9.21 -20.49
N ASP A 515 3.49 9.25 -20.26
CA ASP A 515 2.58 8.12 -20.36
C ASP A 515 1.53 8.38 -21.46
N PHE A 516 1.45 7.47 -22.42
CA PHE A 516 0.47 7.49 -23.50
C PHE A 516 -0.41 6.27 -23.39
N GLU A 517 -1.73 6.46 -23.38
CA GLU A 517 -2.69 5.36 -23.29
C GLU A 517 -3.74 5.43 -24.39
N LEU A 518 -4.08 4.27 -24.95
CA LEU A 518 -5.19 4.08 -25.90
C LEU A 518 -6.07 2.95 -25.37
N GLY A 519 -7.33 3.24 -25.11
CA GLY A 519 -8.24 2.25 -24.55
C GLY A 519 -9.57 2.13 -25.27
N TRP A 520 -10.15 0.96 -25.15
CA TRP A 520 -11.49 0.63 -25.60
C TRP A 520 -12.28 0.03 -24.43
N ARG A 521 -13.46 0.60 -24.16
CA ARG A 521 -14.42 0.10 -23.17
C ARG A 521 -15.68 -0.33 -23.88
N HIS A 522 -16.07 -1.58 -23.63
CA HIS A 522 -17.33 -2.15 -24.12
C HIS A 522 -18.21 -2.56 -22.94
N LYS A 523 -19.49 -2.18 -22.98
CA LYS A 523 -20.48 -2.59 -21.97
C LYS A 523 -21.82 -2.89 -22.64
N ASN A 524 -22.30 -4.11 -22.46
CA ASN A 524 -23.62 -4.53 -22.93
C ASN A 524 -24.32 -5.35 -21.83
N GLY A 525 -25.26 -4.73 -21.15
CA GLY A 525 -25.89 -5.30 -19.95
C GLY A 525 -24.82 -5.58 -18.86
N ASN A 526 -24.70 -6.83 -18.46
CA ASN A 526 -23.72 -7.29 -17.47
C ASN A 526 -22.40 -7.76 -18.11
N PHE A 527 -22.30 -7.82 -19.43
CA PHE A 527 -21.06 -8.10 -20.11
C PHE A 527 -20.22 -6.82 -20.20
N THR A 528 -18.97 -6.88 -19.75
CA THR A 528 -17.99 -5.78 -19.91
C THR A 528 -16.71 -6.33 -20.51
N PHE A 529 -16.07 -5.53 -21.35
CA PHE A 529 -14.74 -5.79 -21.87
C PHE A 529 -13.98 -4.48 -21.96
N ASN A 530 -12.78 -4.44 -21.40
CA ASN A 530 -11.86 -3.32 -21.49
C ASN A 530 -10.55 -3.80 -22.09
N ALA A 531 -10.03 -3.04 -23.03
CA ALA A 531 -8.69 -3.20 -23.56
C ALA A 531 -7.95 -1.87 -23.44
N ASN A 532 -6.72 -1.90 -22.99
CA ASN A 532 -5.85 -0.74 -22.88
C ASN A 532 -4.46 -1.07 -23.41
N THR A 533 -3.88 -0.17 -24.20
CA THR A 533 -2.47 -0.18 -24.59
C THR A 533 -1.81 1.04 -23.98
N TYR A 534 -0.64 0.86 -23.39
CA TYR A 534 0.11 1.94 -22.77
C TYR A 534 1.56 1.96 -23.24
N VAL A 535 2.16 3.15 -23.26
CA VAL A 535 3.58 3.40 -23.48
C VAL A 535 4.04 4.42 -22.46
N MET A 536 4.83 3.98 -21.49
CA MET A 536 5.39 4.77 -20.41
C MET A 536 6.89 4.96 -20.70
N LEU A 537 7.29 6.19 -21.03
CA LEU A 537 8.67 6.56 -21.33
C LEU A 537 9.25 7.33 -20.16
N TYR A 538 10.32 6.80 -19.59
CA TYR A 538 11.00 7.37 -18.45
C TYR A 538 12.31 8.05 -18.87
N ASN A 539 12.63 9.12 -18.19
CA ASN A 539 13.94 9.73 -18.17
C ASN A 539 14.43 9.82 -16.72
N GLU A 540 15.68 9.42 -16.48
CA GLU A 540 16.29 9.33 -15.16
C GLU A 540 15.46 8.45 -14.16
N GLN A 541 14.88 7.34 -14.64
CA GLN A 541 14.17 6.42 -13.75
C GLN A 541 15.10 5.91 -12.65
N LEU A 542 14.65 5.95 -11.40
CA LEU A 542 15.34 5.35 -10.26
C LEU A 542 15.10 3.83 -10.25
N VAL A 543 16.12 3.08 -10.59
CA VAL A 543 16.14 1.61 -10.68
C VAL A 543 17.14 1.02 -9.69
N LEU A 544 17.00 -0.26 -9.37
CA LEU A 544 17.91 -0.95 -8.46
C LEU A 544 19.34 -0.97 -9.02
N SER A 545 20.31 -0.48 -8.24
CA SER A 545 21.73 -0.46 -8.62
C SER A 545 22.38 -1.86 -8.63
N GLY A 546 21.84 -2.78 -7.85
CA GLY A 546 22.47 -4.06 -7.52
C GLY A 546 23.32 -3.99 -6.25
N GLU A 547 23.17 -2.93 -5.46
CA GLU A 547 23.80 -2.75 -4.16
C GLU A 547 22.74 -2.73 -3.06
N ILE A 548 23.13 -2.99 -1.82
CA ILE A 548 22.31 -2.92 -0.62
C ILE A 548 22.97 -2.02 0.42
N ASN A 549 22.15 -1.36 1.25
CA ASN A 549 22.63 -0.56 2.36
C ASN A 549 22.97 -1.42 3.59
N ASP A 550 23.35 -0.80 4.70
CA ASP A 550 23.76 -1.43 5.98
C ASP A 550 22.68 -2.26 6.68
N VAL A 551 21.42 -2.13 6.26
CA VAL A 551 20.27 -2.95 6.74
C VAL A 551 19.78 -3.95 5.69
N GLY A 552 20.48 -4.08 4.55
CA GLY A 552 20.11 -4.98 3.46
C GLY A 552 19.02 -4.44 2.54
N ALA A 553 18.65 -3.16 2.63
CA ALA A 553 17.69 -2.56 1.71
C ALA A 553 18.35 -2.22 0.36
N PRO A 554 17.69 -2.54 -0.79
CA PRO A 554 18.25 -2.29 -2.10
C PRO A 554 18.41 -0.78 -2.38
N ILE A 555 19.58 -0.40 -2.88
CA ILE A 555 19.93 0.95 -3.32
C ILE A 555 19.43 1.19 -4.74
N ARG A 556 19.07 2.44 -5.06
CA ARG A 556 18.65 2.86 -6.40
C ARG A 556 19.63 3.86 -7.01
N THR A 557 19.63 3.90 -8.34
CA THR A 557 20.39 4.86 -9.14
C THR A 557 19.58 5.28 -10.36
N ASN A 558 19.91 6.44 -10.96
CA ASN A 558 19.29 6.85 -12.20
C ASN A 558 19.73 5.96 -13.37
N SER A 559 18.77 5.45 -14.15
CA SER A 559 19.03 4.55 -15.30
C SER A 559 19.13 5.27 -16.62
N GLY A 560 19.00 6.62 -16.65
CA GLY A 560 18.84 7.36 -17.89
C GLY A 560 17.47 7.06 -18.52
N GLU A 561 17.46 6.59 -19.79
CA GLU A 561 16.22 6.27 -20.51
C GLU A 561 15.77 4.84 -20.24
N SER A 562 14.47 4.68 -19.97
CA SER A 562 13.82 3.38 -19.88
C SER A 562 12.36 3.45 -20.35
N TYR A 563 11.75 2.30 -20.60
CA TYR A 563 10.35 2.26 -21.02
C TYR A 563 9.60 1.05 -20.48
N ARG A 564 8.28 1.23 -20.36
CA ARG A 564 7.30 0.16 -20.16
C ARG A 564 6.24 0.28 -21.23
N LEU A 565 6.01 -0.76 -21.99
CA LEU A 565 4.97 -0.78 -22.98
C LEU A 565 4.16 -2.06 -22.82
N GLY A 566 2.82 -1.99 -22.99
CA GLY A 566 2.02 -3.19 -22.80
C GLY A 566 0.57 -3.05 -23.24
N ILE A 567 -0.10 -4.21 -23.19
CA ILE A 567 -1.54 -4.36 -23.46
C ILE A 567 -2.17 -5.01 -22.23
N GLU A 568 -3.25 -4.42 -21.75
CA GLU A 568 -4.09 -4.95 -20.69
C GLU A 568 -5.49 -5.26 -21.21
N LEU A 569 -5.98 -6.44 -20.92
CA LEU A 569 -7.32 -6.90 -21.27
C LEU A 569 -8.03 -7.32 -19.99
N GLU A 570 -9.28 -6.93 -19.81
CA GLU A 570 -10.13 -7.41 -18.72
C GLU A 570 -11.58 -7.58 -19.18
N ALA A 571 -12.26 -8.58 -18.67
CA ALA A 571 -13.66 -8.82 -19.01
C ALA A 571 -14.48 -9.33 -17.82
N ILE A 572 -15.78 -9.05 -17.84
CA ILE A 572 -16.80 -9.73 -17.02
C ILE A 572 -17.76 -10.41 -17.99
N ILE A 573 -17.78 -11.72 -17.97
CA ILE A 573 -18.54 -12.56 -18.92
C ILE A 573 -19.61 -13.34 -18.16
N PRO A 574 -20.86 -12.88 -18.12
CA PRO A 574 -21.97 -13.64 -17.53
C PRO A 574 -22.35 -14.79 -18.48
N VAL A 575 -21.86 -16.00 -18.22
CA VAL A 575 -22.16 -17.19 -19.02
C VAL A 575 -23.61 -17.65 -18.78
N SER A 576 -24.09 -17.48 -17.55
CA SER A 576 -25.48 -17.72 -17.18
C SER A 576 -25.87 -16.86 -15.99
N SER A 577 -27.12 -16.94 -15.55
CA SER A 577 -27.58 -16.25 -14.32
C SER A 577 -26.89 -16.74 -13.04
N LYS A 578 -26.14 -17.83 -13.10
CA LYS A 578 -25.45 -18.46 -11.96
C LYS A 578 -23.94 -18.54 -12.12
N PHE A 579 -23.39 -18.27 -13.31
CA PHE A 579 -21.98 -18.47 -13.60
C PHE A 579 -21.41 -17.30 -14.37
N THR A 580 -20.34 -16.69 -13.83
CA THR A 580 -19.61 -15.58 -14.40
C THR A 580 -18.13 -15.90 -14.47
N ILE A 581 -17.46 -15.51 -15.56
CA ILE A 581 -16.00 -15.58 -15.73
C ILE A 581 -15.47 -14.14 -15.73
N GLN A 582 -14.37 -13.89 -15.01
CA GLN A 582 -13.76 -12.58 -14.90
C GLN A 582 -12.25 -12.67 -15.20
N PRO A 583 -11.87 -12.84 -16.47
CA PRO A 583 -10.47 -12.92 -16.88
C PRO A 583 -9.83 -11.53 -16.97
N ASN A 584 -8.53 -11.46 -16.69
CA ASN A 584 -7.68 -10.37 -17.12
C ASN A 584 -6.30 -10.89 -17.54
N LEU A 585 -5.65 -10.13 -18.42
CA LEU A 585 -4.34 -10.44 -18.98
C LEU A 585 -3.58 -9.13 -19.21
N ALA A 586 -2.34 -9.08 -18.77
CA ALA A 586 -1.39 -8.05 -19.14
C ALA A 586 -0.18 -8.70 -19.83
N VAL A 587 0.21 -8.18 -20.97
CA VAL A 587 1.44 -8.54 -21.68
C VAL A 587 2.24 -7.27 -21.89
N SER A 588 3.50 -7.25 -21.47
CA SER A 588 4.33 -6.05 -21.51
C SER A 588 5.78 -6.34 -21.86
N SER A 589 6.49 -5.29 -22.25
CA SER A 589 7.95 -5.23 -22.35
C SER A 589 8.43 -4.03 -21.54
N ASN A 590 9.34 -4.28 -20.61
CA ASN A 590 9.81 -3.31 -19.62
C ASN A 590 11.33 -3.30 -19.65
N ARG A 591 11.96 -2.26 -20.25
CA ARG A 591 13.39 -2.26 -20.54
C ARG A 591 14.09 -0.97 -20.12
N ASN A 592 15.28 -1.11 -19.54
CA ASN A 592 16.30 -0.07 -19.57
C ASN A 592 16.87 -0.01 -21.01
N VAL A 593 17.08 1.18 -21.54
CA VAL A 593 17.65 1.33 -22.90
C VAL A 593 19.13 0.97 -22.89
N GLU A 594 19.82 1.39 -21.84
CA GLU A 594 21.24 1.10 -21.58
C GLU A 594 21.45 0.84 -20.10
N THR A 595 22.20 -0.22 -19.78
CA THR A 595 22.54 -0.58 -18.41
C THR A 595 24.06 -0.70 -18.32
N ILE A 596 24.65 0.11 -17.44
CA ILE A 596 26.08 0.06 -17.13
C ILE A 596 26.22 -0.42 -15.69
N ARG A 597 27.12 -1.38 -15.43
CA ARG A 597 27.42 -1.86 -14.08
C ARG A 597 28.93 -1.93 -13.84
N SER A 598 29.34 -1.89 -12.58
CA SER A 598 30.68 -2.32 -12.17
C SER A 598 30.77 -3.84 -12.19
N PHE A 599 31.85 -4.40 -12.73
CA PHE A 599 32.12 -5.82 -12.74
C PHE A 599 33.63 -6.05 -12.81
N ASP A 600 34.16 -6.83 -11.88
CA ASP A 600 35.62 -7.11 -11.73
C ASP A 600 36.48 -5.82 -11.74
N GLY A 601 36.03 -4.79 -11.01
CA GLY A 601 36.70 -3.49 -10.91
C GLY A 601 36.62 -2.63 -12.17
N GLY A 602 35.79 -2.96 -13.17
CA GLY A 602 35.61 -2.23 -14.41
C GLY A 602 34.16 -1.98 -14.77
N LEU A 603 33.87 -0.90 -15.52
CA LEU A 603 32.52 -0.63 -16.02
C LEU A 603 32.22 -1.50 -17.24
N GLN A 604 31.11 -2.21 -17.20
CA GLN A 604 30.62 -3.05 -18.28
C GLN A 604 29.25 -2.53 -18.77
N ASN A 605 29.15 -2.29 -20.08
CA ASN A 605 27.89 -1.96 -20.72
C ASN A 605 27.16 -3.24 -21.15
N LEU A 606 26.00 -3.51 -20.53
CA LEU A 606 25.14 -4.67 -20.82
C LEU A 606 24.17 -4.41 -21.97
N GLY A 607 24.10 -3.17 -22.48
CA GLY A 607 23.07 -2.76 -23.43
C GLY A 607 21.67 -2.68 -22.81
N SER A 608 20.66 -3.06 -23.58
CA SER A 608 19.27 -3.02 -23.09
C SER A 608 18.95 -4.23 -22.24
N THR A 609 18.45 -4.01 -21.01
CA THR A 609 18.11 -5.07 -20.03
C THR A 609 16.68 -4.93 -19.51
N ASP A 610 16.12 -6.01 -18.97
CA ASP A 610 14.81 -5.98 -18.30
C ASP A 610 14.86 -5.14 -17.03
N ILE A 611 13.81 -4.35 -16.79
CA ILE A 611 13.65 -3.62 -15.53
C ILE A 611 13.27 -4.63 -14.44
N ALA A 612 13.97 -4.57 -13.31
CA ALA A 612 13.74 -5.44 -12.17
C ALA A 612 12.26 -5.50 -11.76
N PHE A 613 11.82 -6.68 -11.32
CA PHE A 613 10.46 -6.95 -10.84
C PHE A 613 9.34 -6.59 -11.84
N SER A 614 9.60 -6.75 -13.12
CA SER A 614 8.69 -6.37 -14.20
C SER A 614 8.39 -7.56 -15.12
N PRO A 615 7.55 -8.52 -14.67
CA PRO A 615 7.24 -9.71 -15.46
C PRO A 615 6.51 -9.32 -16.77
N ASN A 616 6.88 -9.97 -17.85
CA ASN A 616 6.30 -9.69 -19.17
C ASN A 616 4.86 -10.16 -19.32
N VAL A 617 4.41 -11.10 -18.49
CA VAL A 617 3.03 -11.63 -18.51
C VAL A 617 2.48 -11.72 -17.10
N VAL A 618 1.33 -11.07 -16.87
CA VAL A 618 0.54 -11.21 -15.65
C VAL A 618 -0.91 -11.51 -16.06
N ALA A 619 -1.46 -12.61 -15.56
CA ALA A 619 -2.85 -12.96 -15.85
C ALA A 619 -3.58 -13.36 -14.58
N ALA A 620 -4.88 -13.08 -14.53
CA ALA A 620 -5.75 -13.59 -13.48
C ALA A 620 -7.14 -13.91 -14.03
N ASN A 621 -7.85 -14.79 -13.32
CA ASN A 621 -9.23 -15.12 -13.66
C ASN A 621 -10.01 -15.49 -12.40
N ALA A 622 -11.29 -15.12 -12.35
CA ALA A 622 -12.23 -15.60 -11.37
C ALA A 622 -13.38 -16.35 -12.06
N PHE A 623 -13.55 -17.62 -11.70
CA PHE A 623 -14.75 -18.39 -12.01
C PHE A 623 -15.71 -18.28 -10.83
N VAL A 624 -16.79 -17.51 -11.00
CA VAL A 624 -17.76 -17.23 -9.94
C VAL A 624 -19.02 -18.03 -10.19
N TYR A 625 -19.31 -18.97 -9.32
CA TYR A 625 -20.52 -19.81 -9.37
C TYR A 625 -21.45 -19.50 -8.19
N GLN A 626 -22.68 -19.10 -8.51
CA GLN A 626 -23.72 -18.75 -7.54
C GLN A 626 -24.94 -19.63 -7.77
N PRO A 627 -24.94 -20.89 -7.26
CA PRO A 627 -26.03 -21.85 -7.49
C PRO A 627 -27.37 -21.35 -6.93
N VAL A 628 -27.31 -20.66 -5.79
CA VAL A 628 -28.44 -20.01 -5.11
C VAL A 628 -28.01 -18.63 -4.61
N LYS A 629 -28.97 -17.72 -4.35
CA LYS A 629 -28.70 -16.31 -4.01
C LYS A 629 -27.76 -16.08 -2.81
N ASN A 630 -27.73 -17.03 -1.89
CA ASN A 630 -27.00 -16.92 -0.63
C ASN A 630 -25.69 -17.75 -0.59
N LEU A 631 -25.32 -18.44 -1.67
CA LEU A 631 -24.06 -19.21 -1.78
C LEU A 631 -23.29 -18.78 -3.01
N GLN A 632 -22.04 -18.35 -2.81
CA GLN A 632 -21.07 -18.08 -3.87
C GLN A 632 -19.85 -18.97 -3.66
N ILE A 633 -19.38 -19.58 -4.75
CA ILE A 633 -18.13 -20.33 -4.82
C ILE A 633 -17.31 -19.70 -5.93
N SER A 634 -16.07 -19.35 -5.64
CA SER A 634 -15.18 -18.72 -6.62
C SER A 634 -13.85 -19.47 -6.66
N LEU A 635 -13.43 -19.88 -7.86
CA LEU A 635 -12.07 -20.31 -8.12
C LEU A 635 -11.33 -19.11 -8.72
N LEU A 636 -10.27 -18.67 -8.03
CA LEU A 636 -9.45 -17.54 -8.39
C LEU A 636 -8.11 -18.07 -8.88
N SER A 637 -7.70 -17.71 -10.09
CA SER A 637 -6.45 -18.16 -10.69
C SER A 637 -5.54 -16.98 -10.95
N LYS A 638 -4.24 -17.11 -10.71
CA LYS A 638 -3.22 -16.08 -10.93
C LYS A 638 -2.00 -16.69 -11.58
N PHE A 639 -1.53 -16.09 -12.66
CA PHE A 639 -0.25 -16.38 -13.31
C PHE A 639 0.63 -15.14 -13.30
N VAL A 640 1.88 -15.31 -12.91
CA VAL A 640 2.94 -14.29 -13.02
C VAL A 640 4.10 -14.93 -13.75
N GLY A 641 4.56 -14.29 -14.83
CA GLY A 641 5.72 -14.70 -15.60
C GLY A 641 7.04 -14.60 -14.82
N GLU A 642 8.10 -15.14 -15.37
CA GLU A 642 9.45 -14.96 -14.81
C GLU A 642 9.84 -13.47 -14.79
N GLN A 643 10.70 -13.10 -13.85
CA GLN A 643 11.21 -11.75 -13.67
C GLN A 643 12.57 -11.77 -12.98
N PHE A 644 13.33 -10.69 -13.09
CA PHE A 644 14.59 -10.55 -12.41
C PHE A 644 14.47 -9.64 -11.17
N MET A 645 15.26 -9.86 -10.14
CA MET A 645 15.39 -8.99 -8.97
C MET A 645 16.38 -7.85 -9.19
N SER A 646 17.11 -7.87 -10.31
CA SER A 646 18.10 -6.86 -10.71
C SER A 646 17.85 -6.37 -12.12
N ASN A 647 18.48 -5.26 -12.48
CA ASN A 647 18.49 -4.73 -13.85
C ASN A 647 19.61 -5.31 -14.72
N THR A 648 20.37 -6.29 -14.21
CA THR A 648 21.50 -6.90 -14.92
C THR A 648 21.16 -8.21 -15.64
N GLU A 649 19.95 -8.73 -15.46
CA GLU A 649 19.50 -10.02 -15.98
C GLU A 649 20.40 -11.19 -15.52
N ALA A 650 21.08 -11.05 -14.37
CA ALA A 650 21.90 -12.12 -13.80
C ALA A 650 21.03 -13.33 -13.42
N ASP A 651 21.51 -14.55 -13.74
CA ASP A 651 20.78 -15.79 -13.45
C ASP A 651 20.46 -15.95 -11.94
N ALA A 652 21.37 -15.52 -11.07
CA ALA A 652 21.17 -15.53 -9.62
C ALA A 652 20.04 -14.59 -9.14
N SER A 653 19.66 -13.60 -9.95
CA SER A 653 18.60 -12.66 -9.66
C SER A 653 17.21 -13.08 -10.20
N LYS A 654 17.11 -14.26 -10.82
CA LYS A 654 15.90 -14.70 -11.50
C LYS A 654 14.87 -15.27 -10.51
N LEU A 655 13.63 -14.83 -10.65
CA LEU A 655 12.45 -15.43 -10.01
C LEU A 655 11.63 -16.19 -11.06
N ASP A 656 11.37 -17.46 -10.78
CA ASP A 656 10.60 -18.34 -11.67
C ASP A 656 9.14 -17.89 -11.77
N SER A 657 8.52 -18.19 -12.92
CA SER A 657 7.07 -18.02 -13.11
C SER A 657 6.28 -18.94 -12.18
N TYR A 658 5.08 -18.49 -11.79
CA TYR A 658 4.19 -19.28 -10.95
C TYR A 658 2.72 -19.16 -11.37
N PHE A 659 1.96 -20.24 -11.07
CA PHE A 659 0.53 -20.31 -11.33
C PHE A 659 -0.19 -20.79 -10.06
N LEU A 660 -1.02 -19.91 -9.48
CA LEU A 660 -1.73 -20.14 -8.23
C LEU A 660 -3.23 -20.28 -8.47
N ASN A 661 -3.88 -21.05 -7.62
CA ASN A 661 -5.34 -21.17 -7.60
C ASN A 661 -5.83 -21.12 -6.16
N ASP A 662 -6.79 -20.23 -5.90
CA ASP A 662 -7.43 -20.07 -4.60
C ASP A 662 -8.92 -20.40 -4.71
N LEU A 663 -9.45 -21.07 -3.69
CA LEU A 663 -10.88 -21.37 -3.59
C LEU A 663 -11.53 -20.51 -2.52
N ASN A 664 -12.51 -19.69 -2.91
CA ASN A 664 -13.26 -18.83 -1.99
C ASN A 664 -14.73 -19.27 -1.93
N LEU A 665 -15.28 -19.42 -0.73
CA LEU A 665 -16.65 -19.79 -0.46
C LEU A 665 -17.31 -18.76 0.45
N ILE A 666 -18.51 -18.29 0.09
CA ILE A 666 -19.31 -17.36 0.88
C ILE A 666 -20.71 -17.90 0.99
N TYR A 667 -21.18 -18.06 2.23
CA TYR A 667 -22.54 -18.49 2.52
C TYR A 667 -23.21 -17.54 3.50
N THR A 668 -24.32 -16.93 3.07
CA THR A 668 -25.07 -15.94 3.87
C THR A 668 -26.39 -16.56 4.35
N VAL A 669 -26.58 -16.58 5.66
CA VAL A 669 -27.81 -16.96 6.31
C VAL A 669 -28.52 -15.69 6.77
N LYS A 670 -29.68 -15.38 6.18
CA LYS A 670 -30.52 -14.29 6.68
C LYS A 670 -31.26 -14.77 7.90
N SER A 671 -31.32 -13.96 8.93
CA SER A 671 -32.07 -14.19 10.15
C SER A 671 -33.10 -13.08 10.34
N LYS A 672 -34.16 -13.34 11.07
CA LYS A 672 -35.18 -12.35 11.48
C LYS A 672 -35.23 -12.23 13.00
N SER A 673 -34.23 -12.76 13.70
CA SER A 673 -34.21 -12.82 15.16
C SER A 673 -33.25 -11.73 15.72
N ILE A 674 -32.10 -12.14 16.26
CA ILE A 674 -31.12 -11.25 16.91
C ILE A 674 -30.18 -10.61 15.86
N PHE A 675 -29.94 -11.32 14.75
CA PHE A 675 -29.04 -10.89 13.68
C PHE A 675 -29.82 -10.65 12.40
N ASP A 676 -29.42 -9.67 11.61
CA ASP A 676 -29.94 -9.49 10.25
C ASP A 676 -29.41 -10.58 9.32
N SER A 677 -28.12 -10.90 9.49
CA SER A 677 -27.49 -11.98 8.75
C SER A 677 -26.26 -12.53 9.44
N VAL A 678 -25.95 -13.79 9.12
CA VAL A 678 -24.69 -14.45 9.44
C VAL A 678 -24.02 -14.82 8.14
N VAL A 679 -22.78 -14.35 7.93
CA VAL A 679 -21.97 -14.63 6.75
C VAL A 679 -20.84 -15.57 7.13
N PHE A 680 -20.77 -16.73 6.48
CA PHE A 680 -19.64 -17.66 6.57
C PHE A 680 -18.75 -17.45 5.36
N THR A 681 -17.46 -17.24 5.58
CA THR A 681 -16.46 -17.07 4.51
C THR A 681 -15.35 -18.09 4.70
N GLY A 682 -14.99 -18.79 3.62
CA GLY A 682 -13.85 -19.70 3.57
C GLY A 682 -12.94 -19.31 2.41
N LEU A 683 -11.65 -19.31 2.63
CA LEU A 683 -10.62 -19.09 1.63
C LEU A 683 -9.55 -20.15 1.79
N VAL A 684 -9.28 -20.91 0.73
CA VAL A 684 -8.14 -21.82 0.66
C VAL A 684 -7.23 -21.26 -0.41
N ASN A 685 -6.08 -20.76 -0.01
CA ASN A 685 -5.06 -20.24 -0.90
C ASN A 685 -4.19 -21.37 -1.43
N ASN A 686 -3.72 -21.22 -2.68
CA ASN A 686 -2.77 -22.12 -3.30
C ASN A 686 -3.16 -23.60 -3.20
N ILE A 687 -4.36 -23.94 -3.69
CA ILE A 687 -4.96 -25.28 -3.53
C ILE A 687 -4.14 -26.44 -4.13
N PHE A 688 -3.18 -26.14 -5.01
CA PHE A 688 -2.29 -27.13 -5.63
C PHE A 688 -0.91 -27.19 -4.96
N ASP A 689 -0.73 -26.50 -3.83
CA ASP A 689 0.51 -26.47 -3.04
C ASP A 689 1.76 -26.11 -3.86
N GLN A 690 1.62 -25.17 -4.82
CA GLN A 690 2.74 -24.71 -5.64
C GLN A 690 3.76 -23.99 -4.76
N LYS A 691 5.02 -24.41 -4.80
CA LYS A 691 6.12 -23.68 -4.18
C LYS A 691 6.53 -22.53 -5.08
N PHE A 692 6.56 -21.32 -4.54
CA PHE A 692 6.91 -20.11 -5.31
C PHE A 692 7.58 -19.07 -4.44
N VAL A 693 8.23 -18.12 -5.12
CA VAL A 693 8.85 -16.92 -4.55
C VAL A 693 8.33 -15.73 -5.34
N SER A 694 7.78 -14.72 -4.68
CA SER A 694 7.21 -13.54 -5.35
C SER A 694 8.09 -12.29 -5.22
N ASN A 695 9.09 -12.33 -4.34
CA ASN A 695 9.99 -11.21 -4.03
C ASN A 695 11.35 -11.73 -3.53
N GLY A 696 12.32 -10.84 -3.52
CA GLY A 696 13.65 -11.08 -3.02
C GLY A 696 14.52 -9.84 -3.22
N TYR A 697 15.80 -9.97 -3.07
CA TYR A 697 16.78 -8.96 -3.43
C TYR A 697 18.01 -9.63 -4.05
N TYR A 698 18.77 -8.86 -4.80
CA TYR A 698 20.03 -9.25 -5.42
C TYR A 698 21.04 -8.14 -5.19
N PHE A 699 22.27 -8.53 -4.92
CA PHE A 699 23.38 -7.59 -4.73
C PHE A 699 24.67 -8.13 -5.30
N THR A 700 25.59 -7.22 -5.56
CA THR A 700 26.97 -7.51 -5.93
C THR A 700 27.91 -6.69 -5.06
N PHE A 701 29.09 -7.22 -4.81
CA PHE A 701 30.19 -6.47 -4.22
C PHE A 701 31.52 -6.93 -4.81
N ASP A 702 32.49 -6.04 -4.86
CA ASP A 702 33.82 -6.34 -5.34
C ASP A 702 34.67 -6.88 -4.19
N ASP A 703 35.13 -8.12 -4.30
CA ASP A 703 36.03 -8.79 -3.37
C ASP A 703 37.47 -8.58 -3.83
N ASP A 704 38.23 -7.81 -3.07
CA ASP A 704 39.66 -7.57 -3.21
C ASP A 704 40.48 -8.21 -2.08
N PHE A 705 39.83 -8.92 -1.13
CA PHE A 705 40.44 -9.52 0.06
C PHE A 705 40.88 -10.96 -0.19
N SER A 706 40.04 -11.77 -0.84
CA SER A 706 40.28 -13.20 -1.04
C SER A 706 41.48 -13.47 -1.95
N ASN A 707 41.73 -12.58 -2.90
CA ASN A 707 42.89 -12.68 -3.80
C ASN A 707 43.55 -11.27 -4.00
N PRO A 708 44.45 -10.86 -3.10
CA PRO A 708 45.03 -9.52 -3.12
C PRO A 708 45.60 -9.12 -4.48
N GLY A 709 45.16 -7.99 -5.02
CA GLY A 709 45.56 -7.47 -6.33
C GLY A 709 44.70 -7.93 -7.51
N THR A 710 43.63 -8.71 -7.22
CA THR A 710 42.57 -9.07 -8.20
C THR A 710 41.24 -8.71 -7.63
N ILE A 711 40.50 -7.85 -8.30
CA ILE A 711 39.10 -7.56 -7.93
C ILE A 711 38.19 -8.60 -8.61
N SER A 712 37.37 -9.24 -7.84
CA SER A 712 36.35 -10.20 -8.33
C SER A 712 34.98 -9.81 -7.84
N THR A 713 34.04 -9.61 -8.73
CA THR A 713 32.65 -9.31 -8.33
C THR A 713 31.94 -10.59 -7.82
N VAL A 714 31.47 -10.54 -6.59
CA VAL A 714 30.69 -11.61 -5.95
C VAL A 714 29.21 -11.25 -6.03
N GLU A 715 28.40 -12.23 -6.43
CA GLU A 715 26.94 -12.09 -6.53
C GLU A 715 26.25 -12.77 -5.34
N GLY A 716 25.22 -12.09 -4.79
CA GLY A 716 24.36 -12.66 -3.74
C GLY A 716 22.89 -12.40 -4.03
N ALA A 717 22.02 -13.29 -3.54
CA ALA A 717 20.58 -13.14 -3.62
C ALA A 717 19.90 -13.66 -2.37
N GLY A 718 18.86 -12.96 -1.91
CA GLY A 718 17.96 -13.38 -0.86
C GLY A 718 16.54 -13.53 -1.39
N PHE A 719 15.87 -14.62 -1.06
CA PHE A 719 14.54 -14.97 -1.54
C PHE A 719 13.53 -14.95 -0.40
N TYR A 720 12.31 -14.47 -0.68
CA TYR A 720 11.18 -14.49 0.28
C TYR A 720 10.19 -15.60 -0.12
N PRO A 721 10.29 -16.77 0.49
CA PRO A 721 9.43 -17.91 0.16
C PRO A 721 7.99 -17.68 0.60
N GLN A 722 7.05 -18.04 -0.26
CA GLN A 722 5.63 -17.92 0.01
C GLN A 722 5.04 -19.26 0.45
N ALA A 723 3.96 -19.18 1.26
CA ALA A 723 3.29 -20.35 1.78
C ALA A 723 2.72 -21.24 0.67
N GLY A 724 2.78 -22.54 0.87
CA GLY A 724 2.05 -23.54 0.12
C GLY A 724 0.55 -23.45 0.40
N ILE A 725 -0.16 -24.57 0.34
CA ILE A 725 -1.60 -24.61 0.65
C ILE A 725 -1.85 -24.13 2.07
N ASN A 726 -2.75 -23.16 2.21
CA ASN A 726 -3.16 -22.61 3.51
C ASN A 726 -4.61 -22.13 3.44
N PHE A 727 -5.23 -21.87 4.60
CA PHE A 727 -6.64 -21.48 4.64
C PHE A 727 -6.94 -20.41 5.68
N LEU A 728 -8.02 -19.69 5.45
CA LEU A 728 -8.68 -18.78 6.38
C LEU A 728 -10.19 -19.04 6.35
N VAL A 729 -10.81 -19.06 7.52
CA VAL A 729 -12.26 -19.19 7.65
C VAL A 729 -12.78 -18.12 8.58
N GLY A 730 -13.94 -17.55 8.27
CA GLY A 730 -14.51 -16.46 9.04
C GLY A 730 -16.03 -16.54 9.19
N VAL A 731 -16.52 -15.91 10.26
CA VAL A 731 -17.93 -15.70 10.53
C VAL A 731 -18.16 -14.22 10.84
N THR A 732 -19.07 -13.60 10.12
CA THR A 732 -19.51 -12.22 10.34
C THR A 732 -20.98 -12.20 10.74
N LEU A 733 -21.25 -11.56 11.88
CA LEU A 733 -22.59 -11.34 12.43
C LEU A 733 -22.98 -9.89 12.15
N ASN A 734 -24.07 -9.65 11.43
CA ASN A 734 -24.61 -8.32 11.15
C ASN A 734 -25.89 -8.10 11.93
N PHE A 735 -26.04 -6.92 12.54
CA PHE A 735 -27.14 -6.50 13.39
C PHE A 735 -27.86 -5.30 12.80
#